data_f8ff70948826a06411a1ab544500e669
#
_entry.id   f8ff70948826a06411a1ab544500e669
#
_cell.length_a   1.000
_cell.length_b   1.000
_cell.length_c   1.000
_cell.angle_alpha   90.00
_cell.angle_beta   90.00
_cell.angle_gamma   90.00
#
_symmetry.space_group_name_H-M   'P 1'
#
loop_
_entity.id
_entity.type
_entity.pdbx_description
1 polymer ?
#
loop_
_entity_poly.entity_id
_entity_poly.type
_entity_poly.pdbx_seq_one_letter_code
_entity_poly.pdbx_strand_id
1 'polypeptide(L)'
;MKKIYLILIIFVMGFRLAYAQDTTSLAGKMQFIFAQLNRSAISTGFLEERAFPLVSLTPFNGTLTDSNKVQLNTLRATYFTHYTACMLNTNPLLPIDSLNNRINQYLPLADTIPIAIHFGELNAFKSYAVANNLLSIAGDDVLHDVPGRLENPYLLKYLFAATPLKDGFSTGNFALVFKPNLFFTNSSLTVSALYIDFDDGNGYQSTSWNTPLTPNYTTAGVKNIKLKMVMSNSSQYECYAPITVADIPALSRYLPETVNLIKDFDETSNHSGGRVFVRLSSTNNTNHLKKPLIVLEGYDAAQIAPNLTQGGNYSYNHFIDKIDDETVPYDFNYQLDEEGEYDLVFIDYAKGTDDIVRNANLFKAVLNWVNADKVLSGAPQQNVVMGISMGGLVARYGLAQMTKNNETTDTRLLITHDSPHQGANVPVGLQKVVQALGDAEMFGRRITDVFPQYNEAIALFNETASAQMLTYRSSSANGAIQNNTWLSATYRPMITFLPSDPQPTYRFIATSQGSECGTQLFPPSSQLLDVQGNGGAAMIIIPGLNGNVEAKIKANALPALGGSIELSKVKLEAKIKYFFVRIKKETFNHSYTLNSSAYLPIDGASGGTSPIGAMGIAPQSMGGIIGFFLGAYKLNLNTASVSNFAFVPTPSALDVQTYDTPSLSSTYIGGWHLTNPSRAATFIAQESFGDTSNESHTRFTARNAEWLFNEMENISNTLNCSASCIPINIPSISGPSYICDNGTATYTISGVPTGATVIWDPPMVEVISSTASQVTVRLNNGDYEPGAYKIRATVATPCGDILVESSPVIMDQPVYLVEADFDCNDGPAPYQNFCGNPDEHSIYDNIFNYYLSQTPVVPTTLNYRVILGSTVTHQGQVPITAASGSFMAPADLQVGFNKFEIWFTASGSPCNTVGVMSGAWVEVSDCSYYSRMIIYPNPSSTELKVSYIEEKMGANKSNSKSLPIRDFSVKLLNQKGKVLKEGKTTATTKNITLQVADIPNGIYYLHIYEGKKVSKQQVVIAH
;
A
#
# COMPACT_ATOMS: atom_id res chain seq x y z
N MET A 1 0.05 52.38 -48.56
CA MET A 1 -0.14 52.57 -47.11
C MET A 1 -1.21 51.61 -46.50
N LYS A 2 -2.37 51.42 -47.05
CA LYS A 2 -3.37 50.47 -46.47
C LYS A 2 -2.94 48.99 -46.39
N LYS A 3 -2.10 48.49 -47.30
CA LYS A 3 -1.58 47.08 -47.25
C LYS A 3 -0.49 46.87 -46.21
N ILE A 4 0.25 47.89 -45.84
CA ILE A 4 1.30 47.79 -44.83
C ILE A 4 0.69 47.79 -43.40
N TYR A 5 -0.42 48.54 -43.19
CA TYR A 5 -1.14 48.50 -41.91
C TYR A 5 -1.85 47.13 -41.68
N LEU A 6 -2.33 46.49 -42.75
CA LEU A 6 -2.94 45.16 -42.60
C LEU A 6 -1.92 44.05 -42.26
N ILE A 7 -0.70 44.17 -42.85
CA ILE A 7 0.38 43.23 -42.52
C ILE A 7 0.92 43.51 -41.09
N LEU A 8 0.98 44.75 -40.62
CA LEU A 8 1.38 45.06 -39.27
C LEU A 8 0.33 44.63 -38.25
N ILE A 9 -0.96 44.75 -38.55
CA ILE A 9 -2.06 44.26 -37.69
C ILE A 9 -2.08 42.74 -37.64
N ILE A 10 -1.82 42.04 -38.75
CA ILE A 10 -1.71 40.58 -38.78
C ILE A 10 -0.45 40.11 -38.04
N PHE A 11 0.66 40.87 -38.14
CA PHE A 11 1.88 40.56 -37.40
C PHE A 11 1.73 40.80 -35.89
N VAL A 12 1.04 41.85 -35.47
CA VAL A 12 0.74 42.15 -34.05
C VAL A 12 -0.34 41.19 -33.51
N MET A 13 -1.36 40.81 -34.32
CA MET A 13 -2.29 39.74 -33.93
C MET A 13 -1.64 38.36 -33.93
N GLY A 14 -0.71 38.06 -34.87
CA GLY A 14 0.05 36.80 -34.89
C GLY A 14 0.99 36.65 -33.69
N PHE A 15 1.59 37.77 -33.23
CA PHE A 15 2.42 37.73 -32.00
C PHE A 15 1.60 37.64 -30.71
N ARG A 16 0.33 38.10 -30.72
CA ARG A 16 -0.59 37.87 -29.56
C ARG A 16 -1.22 36.50 -29.55
N LEU A 17 -1.31 35.82 -30.70
CA LEU A 17 -1.82 34.44 -30.78
C LEU A 17 -0.76 33.37 -30.38
N ALA A 18 0.52 33.75 -30.33
CA ALA A 18 1.59 32.82 -29.92
C ALA A 18 1.74 32.68 -28.40
N TYR A 19 0.96 33.38 -27.59
CA TYR A 19 0.92 33.30 -26.13
C TYR A 19 -0.49 33.15 -25.58
N ALA A 20 -1.33 32.34 -26.22
CA ALA A 20 -2.44 31.74 -25.50
C ALA A 20 -1.85 30.70 -24.55
N GLN A 21 -1.38 31.18 -23.38
CA GLN A 21 -0.89 30.33 -22.31
C GLN A 21 -2.04 29.38 -21.93
N ASP A 22 -1.81 28.09 -21.97
CA ASP A 22 -2.79 27.11 -21.51
C ASP A 22 -3.07 27.32 -20.02
N THR A 23 -4.09 28.11 -19.71
CA THR A 23 -4.54 28.35 -18.33
C THR A 23 -5.57 27.31 -17.89
N THR A 24 -5.83 26.28 -18.69
CA THR A 24 -6.79 25.23 -18.37
C THR A 24 -6.15 24.09 -17.60
N SER A 25 -4.89 23.77 -17.88
CA SER A 25 -4.11 22.77 -17.14
C SER A 25 -3.59 23.34 -15.80
N LEU A 26 -3.34 22.47 -14.81
CA LEU A 26 -2.69 22.88 -13.57
C LEU A 26 -1.31 23.46 -13.84
N ALA A 27 -0.51 22.81 -14.69
CA ALA A 27 0.83 23.27 -15.05
C ALA A 27 0.78 24.68 -15.68
N GLY A 28 -0.17 24.94 -16.59
CA GLY A 28 -0.36 26.26 -17.17
C GLY A 28 -0.77 27.31 -16.14
N LYS A 29 -1.67 26.98 -15.22
CA LYS A 29 -2.04 27.87 -14.10
C LYS A 29 -0.89 28.18 -13.18
N MET A 30 -0.11 27.15 -12.79
CA MET A 30 1.10 27.35 -11.97
C MET A 30 2.13 28.20 -12.71
N GLN A 31 2.34 27.97 -14.01
CA GLN A 31 3.20 28.82 -14.82
C GLN A 31 2.73 30.26 -14.84
N PHE A 32 1.42 30.51 -14.96
CA PHE A 32 0.83 31.86 -14.93
C PHE A 32 1.04 32.53 -13.58
N ILE A 33 0.71 31.87 -12.47
CA ILE A 33 0.84 32.43 -11.11
C ILE A 33 2.28 32.91 -10.82
N PHE A 34 3.29 32.15 -11.25
CA PHE A 34 4.70 32.41 -10.98
C PHE A 34 5.45 33.11 -12.15
N ALA A 35 4.73 33.56 -13.19
CA ALA A 35 5.34 34.12 -14.41
C ALA A 35 6.16 35.38 -14.15
N GLN A 36 5.77 36.20 -13.18
CA GLN A 36 6.34 37.51 -12.91
C GLN A 36 7.40 37.50 -11.80
N LEU A 37 7.79 36.32 -11.30
CA LEU A 37 8.85 36.19 -10.33
C LEU A 37 10.23 36.39 -10.98
N ASN A 38 11.12 37.08 -10.27
CA ASN A 38 12.50 37.19 -10.68
C ASN A 38 13.26 35.88 -10.56
N ARG A 39 13.36 35.14 -11.65
CA ARG A 39 14.01 33.84 -11.71
C ARG A 39 15.49 33.85 -11.29
N SER A 40 16.21 35.00 -11.46
CA SER A 40 17.60 35.09 -11.04
C SER A 40 17.76 35.11 -9.51
N ALA A 41 16.71 35.47 -8.78
CA ALA A 41 16.69 35.43 -7.32
C ALA A 41 16.42 34.03 -6.75
N ILE A 42 16.00 33.08 -7.59
CA ILE A 42 15.77 31.69 -7.25
C ILE A 42 17.07 30.93 -7.55
N SER A 43 18.00 30.93 -6.59
CA SER A 43 19.39 30.51 -6.78
C SER A 43 19.56 29.08 -7.28
N THR A 44 18.64 28.18 -6.96
CA THR A 44 18.68 26.77 -7.38
C THR A 44 18.02 26.52 -8.75
N GLY A 45 17.22 27.47 -9.23
CA GLY A 45 16.36 27.29 -10.39
C GLY A 45 15.12 26.42 -10.12
N PHE A 46 14.87 26.02 -8.87
CA PHE A 46 13.72 25.25 -8.44
C PHE A 46 12.98 26.00 -7.33
N LEU A 47 11.66 26.07 -7.44
CA LEU A 47 10.80 26.72 -6.46
C LEU A 47 9.78 25.72 -5.93
N GLU A 48 9.80 25.44 -4.62
CA GLU A 48 8.94 24.46 -3.97
C GLU A 48 7.45 24.72 -4.24
N GLU A 49 7.05 25.98 -4.16
CA GLU A 49 5.65 26.38 -4.35
C GLU A 49 5.14 26.20 -5.79
N ARG A 50 6.04 26.06 -6.75
CA ARG A 50 5.68 25.72 -8.13
C ARG A 50 5.51 24.23 -8.33
N ALA A 51 6.04 23.43 -7.42
CA ALA A 51 5.99 21.97 -7.54
C ALA A 51 4.57 21.47 -7.70
N PHE A 52 4.41 20.41 -8.49
CA PHE A 52 3.20 19.59 -8.42
C PHE A 52 3.28 18.79 -7.10
N PRO A 53 2.43 19.07 -6.13
CA PRO A 53 2.62 18.54 -4.78
C PRO A 53 2.08 17.11 -4.67
N LEU A 54 2.86 16.14 -5.14
CA LEU A 54 2.54 14.72 -4.93
C LEU A 54 2.83 14.29 -3.50
N VAL A 55 3.90 14.86 -2.93
CA VAL A 55 4.29 14.60 -1.55
C VAL A 55 4.80 15.89 -0.94
N SER A 56 4.60 16.09 0.37
CA SER A 56 5.28 17.17 1.06
C SER A 56 6.78 16.88 1.09
N LEU A 57 7.58 17.86 0.65
CA LEU A 57 9.04 17.75 0.68
C LEU A 57 9.63 18.04 2.06
N THR A 58 8.85 18.67 2.96
CA THR A 58 9.31 19.10 4.28
C THR A 58 9.91 17.98 5.15
N PRO A 59 9.36 16.77 5.23
CA PRO A 59 9.94 15.68 6.02
C PRO A 59 11.30 15.20 5.47
N PHE A 60 11.54 15.38 4.18
CA PHE A 60 12.72 14.86 3.49
C PHE A 60 13.89 15.86 3.49
N ASN A 61 14.07 16.60 4.56
CA ASN A 61 15.12 17.62 4.72
C ASN A 61 16.48 17.04 5.16
N GLY A 62 16.60 15.73 5.23
CA GLY A 62 17.82 15.05 5.65
C GLY A 62 18.02 14.92 7.16
N THR A 63 16.96 15.23 7.97
CA THR A 63 16.97 14.99 9.42
C THR A 63 16.12 13.78 9.73
N LEU A 64 16.62 12.85 10.56
CA LEU A 64 15.86 11.66 10.94
C LEU A 64 14.60 12.03 11.73
N THR A 65 13.47 11.63 11.19
CA THR A 65 12.14 11.74 11.83
C THR A 65 11.27 10.54 11.39
N ASP A 66 10.26 10.17 12.16
CA ASP A 66 9.33 9.11 11.74
C ASP A 66 8.58 9.43 10.45
N SER A 67 8.53 10.69 10.05
CA SER A 67 7.88 11.15 8.83
C SER A 67 8.77 11.08 7.58
N ASN A 68 10.07 10.79 7.69
CA ASN A 68 10.97 10.66 6.55
C ASN A 68 11.35 9.21 6.20
N LYS A 69 10.42 8.28 6.38
CA LYS A 69 10.58 6.90 5.92
C LYS A 69 10.45 6.84 4.41
N VAL A 70 11.47 6.32 3.75
CA VAL A 70 11.58 6.30 2.28
C VAL A 70 11.50 4.87 1.76
N GLN A 71 10.48 4.58 0.97
CA GLN A 71 10.39 3.42 0.09
C GLN A 71 10.56 3.87 -1.36
N LEU A 72 10.68 2.95 -2.31
CA LEU A 72 10.97 3.28 -3.70
C LEU A 72 9.92 4.23 -4.33
N ASN A 73 8.65 4.01 -4.04
CA ASN A 73 7.58 4.90 -4.49
C ASN A 73 7.64 6.29 -3.84
N THR A 74 8.07 6.37 -2.57
CA THR A 74 8.33 7.64 -1.88
C THR A 74 9.47 8.41 -2.54
N LEU A 75 10.56 7.72 -2.90
CA LEU A 75 11.68 8.31 -3.63
C LEU A 75 11.23 8.85 -4.99
N ARG A 76 10.46 8.08 -5.76
CA ARG A 76 9.89 8.52 -7.05
C ARG A 76 9.05 9.77 -6.89
N ALA A 77 8.30 9.84 -5.83
CA ALA A 77 7.42 10.94 -5.51
C ALA A 77 8.13 12.21 -5.12
N THR A 78 9.07 12.12 -4.21
CA THR A 78 9.90 13.28 -3.83
C THR A 78 10.68 13.79 -5.05
N TYR A 79 11.20 12.87 -5.86
CA TYR A 79 11.87 13.21 -7.11
C TYR A 79 10.94 13.94 -8.09
N PHE A 80 9.75 13.39 -8.35
CA PHE A 80 8.79 14.00 -9.27
C PHE A 80 8.30 15.36 -8.78
N THR A 81 8.01 15.48 -7.48
CA THR A 81 7.64 16.77 -6.88
C THR A 81 8.75 17.79 -7.08
N HIS A 82 9.99 17.39 -6.83
CA HIS A 82 11.15 18.25 -7.09
C HIS A 82 11.32 18.55 -8.59
N TYR A 83 11.21 17.56 -9.47
CA TYR A 83 11.30 17.73 -10.91
C TYR A 83 10.33 18.81 -11.44
N THR A 84 9.10 18.83 -10.93
CA THR A 84 8.07 19.79 -11.35
C THR A 84 8.26 21.18 -10.75
N ALA A 85 9.11 21.34 -9.74
CA ALA A 85 9.47 22.64 -9.14
C ALA A 85 10.37 23.49 -10.05
N CYS A 86 10.91 22.92 -11.13
CA CYS A 86 11.87 23.57 -12.01
C CYS A 86 11.32 24.84 -12.66
N MET A 87 12.03 25.95 -12.48
CA MET A 87 11.77 27.27 -13.09
C MET A 87 12.67 27.56 -14.30
N LEU A 88 13.65 26.69 -14.56
CA LEU A 88 14.58 26.79 -15.67
C LEU A 88 13.95 26.42 -17.00
N ASN A 89 14.49 26.91 -18.10
CA ASN A 89 14.03 26.54 -19.44
C ASN A 89 14.34 25.06 -19.78
N THR A 90 15.45 24.53 -19.23
CA THR A 90 15.83 23.12 -19.34
C THR A 90 15.97 22.56 -17.92
N ASN A 91 15.24 21.49 -17.63
CA ASN A 91 15.32 20.83 -16.34
C ASN A 91 16.60 19.98 -16.28
N PRO A 92 17.48 20.21 -15.30
CA PRO A 92 18.71 19.41 -15.13
C PRO A 92 18.42 17.99 -14.58
N LEU A 93 17.24 17.77 -13.97
CA LEU A 93 16.83 16.46 -13.51
C LEU A 93 16.30 15.62 -14.68
N LEU A 94 16.46 14.31 -14.59
CA LEU A 94 15.94 13.38 -15.61
C LEU A 94 14.40 13.40 -15.64
N PRO A 95 13.78 13.29 -16.83
CA PRO A 95 12.35 12.97 -16.92
C PRO A 95 12.02 11.72 -16.12
N ILE A 96 10.79 11.63 -15.59
CA ILE A 96 10.37 10.52 -14.72
C ILE A 96 10.48 9.15 -15.41
N ASP A 97 10.17 9.09 -16.71
CA ASP A 97 10.32 7.85 -17.49
C ASP A 97 11.79 7.42 -17.59
N SER A 98 12.71 8.38 -17.77
CA SER A 98 14.14 8.10 -17.79
C SER A 98 14.67 7.66 -16.42
N LEU A 99 14.13 8.23 -15.33
CA LEU A 99 14.42 7.77 -13.98
C LEU A 99 13.95 6.34 -13.78
N ASN A 100 12.69 6.04 -14.14
CA ASN A 100 12.12 4.70 -14.03
C ASN A 100 12.91 3.69 -14.86
N ASN A 101 13.24 4.02 -16.12
CA ASN A 101 14.07 3.16 -16.98
C ASN A 101 15.44 2.90 -16.35
N ARG A 102 16.07 3.89 -15.72
CA ARG A 102 17.36 3.71 -15.05
C ARG A 102 17.26 2.84 -13.81
N ILE A 103 16.20 2.97 -13.02
CA ILE A 103 15.92 2.07 -11.89
C ILE A 103 15.69 0.65 -12.39
N ASN A 104 14.88 0.48 -13.42
CA ASN A 104 14.53 -0.85 -13.98
C ASN A 104 15.74 -1.60 -14.56
N GLN A 105 16.81 -0.90 -14.99
CA GLN A 105 18.07 -1.55 -15.41
C GLN A 105 18.76 -2.32 -14.27
N TYR A 106 18.42 -2.02 -13.01
CA TYR A 106 18.96 -2.69 -11.83
C TYR A 106 17.97 -3.70 -11.23
N LEU A 107 16.83 -3.90 -11.85
CA LEU A 107 15.85 -4.94 -11.56
C LEU A 107 15.84 -5.89 -12.78
N PRO A 108 15.86 -7.19 -12.67
CA PRO A 108 15.80 -8.06 -11.48
C PRO A 108 17.10 -8.07 -10.67
N LEU A 109 16.96 -8.34 -9.39
CA LEU A 109 18.02 -8.21 -8.41
C LEU A 109 18.60 -9.57 -8.03
N ALA A 110 19.94 -9.62 -7.95
CA ALA A 110 20.66 -10.70 -7.26
C ALA A 110 20.65 -10.41 -5.73
N ASP A 111 21.44 -11.17 -4.96
CA ASP A 111 21.56 -11.00 -3.51
C ASP A 111 22.15 -9.65 -3.09
N THR A 112 22.68 -8.88 -4.04
CA THR A 112 23.17 -7.52 -3.81
C THR A 112 22.19 -6.49 -4.34
N ILE A 113 21.54 -5.76 -3.43
CA ILE A 113 20.47 -4.84 -3.73
C ILE A 113 20.99 -3.40 -3.83
N PRO A 114 20.83 -2.73 -4.96
CA PRO A 114 21.20 -1.33 -5.11
C PRO A 114 20.34 -0.38 -4.27
N ILE A 115 20.97 0.69 -3.80
CA ILE A 115 20.32 1.83 -3.13
C ILE A 115 20.22 2.98 -4.13
N ALA A 116 19.02 3.52 -4.31
CA ALA A 116 18.77 4.76 -5.03
C ALA A 116 18.77 5.95 -4.06
N ILE A 117 19.32 7.07 -4.51
CA ILE A 117 19.39 8.31 -3.75
C ILE A 117 18.83 9.46 -4.59
N HIS A 118 17.94 10.25 -4.02
CA HIS A 118 17.58 11.57 -4.50
C HIS A 118 18.09 12.63 -3.52
N PHE A 119 18.98 13.47 -3.99
CA PHE A 119 19.46 14.65 -3.28
C PHE A 119 19.14 15.90 -4.11
N GLY A 120 18.44 16.85 -3.51
CA GLY A 120 18.00 18.03 -4.24
C GLY A 120 18.21 19.33 -3.47
N GLU A 121 18.41 20.41 -4.23
CA GLU A 121 18.41 21.79 -3.76
C GLU A 121 17.24 22.54 -4.37
N LEU A 122 16.46 23.21 -3.55
CA LEU A 122 15.35 24.03 -4.02
C LEU A 122 15.20 25.28 -3.15
N ASN A 123 14.62 26.31 -3.73
CA ASN A 123 14.18 27.49 -2.99
C ASN A 123 12.72 27.32 -2.55
N ALA A 124 12.36 27.94 -1.45
CA ALA A 124 10.99 28.07 -0.98
C ALA A 124 10.74 29.50 -0.51
N PHE A 125 9.49 29.93 -0.48
CA PHE A 125 9.15 31.22 0.10
C PHE A 125 9.38 31.21 1.62
N LYS A 126 9.91 32.33 2.12
CA LYS A 126 9.83 32.62 3.55
C LYS A 126 8.34 32.73 3.94
N SER A 127 7.94 32.17 5.04
CA SER A 127 6.53 32.13 5.48
C SER A 127 5.89 33.52 5.60
N TYR A 128 6.69 34.54 5.80
CA TYR A 128 6.30 35.93 5.91
C TYR A 128 6.53 36.77 4.63
N ALA A 129 6.89 36.13 3.51
CA ALA A 129 7.28 36.86 2.29
C ALA A 129 6.20 37.82 1.76
N VAL A 130 4.94 37.37 1.78
CA VAL A 130 3.80 38.23 1.39
C VAL A 130 3.43 39.22 2.50
N ALA A 131 3.40 38.78 3.74
CA ALA A 131 3.03 39.62 4.91
C ALA A 131 3.98 40.78 5.10
N ASN A 132 5.27 40.58 4.81
CA ASN A 132 6.32 41.61 4.93
C ASN A 132 6.56 42.36 3.60
N ASN A 133 5.63 42.23 2.64
CA ASN A 133 5.74 42.94 1.35
C ASN A 133 7.04 42.66 0.57
N LEU A 134 7.58 41.45 0.68
CA LEU A 134 8.72 40.98 -0.12
C LEU A 134 8.26 40.44 -1.48
N LEU A 135 7.04 39.88 -1.48
CA LEU A 135 6.25 39.46 -2.64
C LEU A 135 4.85 40.05 -2.50
N SER A 136 4.21 40.37 -3.62
CA SER A 136 2.84 40.87 -3.65
C SER A 136 1.98 40.02 -4.57
N ILE A 137 0.67 39.95 -4.25
CA ILE A 137 -0.33 39.34 -5.12
C ILE A 137 -1.12 40.48 -5.76
N ALA A 138 -1.02 40.61 -7.07
CA ALA A 138 -1.80 41.58 -7.81
C ALA A 138 -3.25 41.08 -7.98
N GLY A 139 -4.16 42.00 -8.34
CA GLY A 139 -5.56 41.65 -8.60
C GLY A 139 -5.81 40.72 -9.81
N ASP A 140 -4.74 40.28 -10.47
CA ASP A 140 -4.70 39.30 -11.56
C ASP A 140 -4.35 37.88 -11.08
N ASP A 141 -4.27 37.65 -9.76
CA ASP A 141 -3.87 36.40 -9.13
C ASP A 141 -2.41 35.94 -9.44
N VAL A 142 -1.56 36.86 -9.87
CA VAL A 142 -0.14 36.61 -10.17
C VAL A 142 0.73 37.09 -9.02
N LEU A 143 1.78 36.31 -8.73
CA LEU A 143 2.82 36.69 -7.75
C LEU A 143 3.85 37.61 -8.41
N HIS A 144 4.13 38.71 -7.76
CA HIS A 144 5.11 39.72 -8.20
C HIS A 144 6.21 39.92 -7.17
N ASP A 145 7.42 40.10 -7.64
CA ASP A 145 8.51 40.62 -6.82
C ASP A 145 8.25 42.09 -6.48
N VAL A 146 8.44 42.46 -5.23
CA VAL A 146 8.32 43.86 -4.81
C VAL A 146 9.64 44.60 -5.09
N PRO A 147 9.61 45.65 -5.92
CA PRO A 147 10.81 46.46 -6.18
C PRO A 147 11.34 47.10 -4.90
N GLY A 148 12.67 47.08 -4.70
CA GLY A 148 13.29 47.72 -3.54
C GLY A 148 13.10 47.02 -2.22
N ARG A 149 12.65 45.76 -2.23
CA ARG A 149 12.51 44.92 -1.02
C ARG A 149 13.82 44.83 -0.25
N LEU A 150 13.72 44.79 1.09
CA LEU A 150 14.88 44.83 2.00
C LEU A 150 15.63 43.49 2.09
N GLU A 151 14.97 42.36 1.74
CA GLU A 151 15.59 41.04 1.79
C GLU A 151 15.07 40.10 0.69
N ASN A 152 15.81 39.03 0.47
CA ASN A 152 15.40 37.96 -0.46
C ASN A 152 14.22 37.19 0.13
N PRO A 153 13.07 37.04 -0.59
CA PRO A 153 11.91 36.28 -0.12
C PRO A 153 12.13 34.77 -0.13
N TYR A 154 13.19 34.28 -0.77
CA TYR A 154 13.45 32.86 -0.93
C TYR A 154 14.46 32.35 0.11
N LEU A 155 14.20 31.17 0.65
CA LEU A 155 15.15 30.42 1.46
C LEU A 155 15.57 29.14 0.72
N LEU A 156 16.82 28.73 0.91
CA LEU A 156 17.36 27.50 0.36
C LEU A 156 16.93 26.33 1.24
N LYS A 157 16.45 25.26 0.61
CA LYS A 157 16.13 23.99 1.24
C LYS A 157 16.88 22.86 0.55
N TYR A 158 17.09 21.79 1.30
CA TYR A 158 17.68 20.55 0.81
C TYR A 158 16.68 19.41 0.92
N LEU A 159 16.77 18.49 -0.03
CA LEU A 159 15.99 17.26 -0.05
C LEU A 159 16.92 16.06 0.01
N PHE A 160 16.56 15.10 0.82
CA PHE A 160 17.26 13.83 0.86
C PHE A 160 16.27 12.67 1.02
N ALA A 161 16.26 11.77 0.06
CA ALA A 161 15.51 10.52 0.09
C ALA A 161 16.40 9.41 -0.47
N ALA A 162 16.58 8.34 0.28
CA ALA A 162 17.37 7.19 -0.14
C ALA A 162 16.66 5.89 0.28
N THR A 163 16.74 4.87 -0.56
CA THR A 163 16.09 3.58 -0.29
C THR A 163 16.72 2.46 -1.12
N PRO A 164 16.78 1.23 -0.61
CA PRO A 164 17.02 0.05 -1.44
C PRO A 164 15.93 -0.08 -2.51
N LEU A 165 16.27 -0.69 -3.65
CA LEU A 165 15.31 -0.96 -4.71
C LEU A 165 14.32 -2.07 -4.36
N LYS A 166 14.56 -2.81 -3.28
CA LYS A 166 13.71 -3.86 -2.72
C LYS A 166 13.53 -3.60 -1.23
N ASP A 167 12.31 -3.78 -0.73
CA ASP A 167 11.96 -3.55 0.67
C ASP A 167 11.43 -4.80 1.40
N GLY A 168 11.21 -5.91 0.67
CA GLY A 168 10.84 -7.20 1.23
C GLY A 168 11.91 -8.27 0.98
N PHE A 169 12.33 -8.99 2.01
CA PHE A 169 13.34 -10.04 1.96
C PHE A 169 12.79 -11.30 2.63
N SER A 170 12.94 -12.46 1.97
CA SER A 170 12.55 -13.74 2.54
C SER A 170 13.47 -14.15 3.69
N THR A 171 14.75 -13.81 3.59
CA THR A 171 15.77 -14.12 4.61
C THR A 171 16.62 -12.89 4.92
N GLY A 172 17.47 -12.99 5.96
CA GLY A 172 18.46 -11.97 6.32
C GLY A 172 19.71 -11.95 5.42
N ASN A 173 19.82 -12.85 4.45
CA ASN A 173 20.99 -13.01 3.60
C ASN A 173 20.90 -12.14 2.35
N PHE A 174 21.33 -10.90 2.45
CA PHE A 174 21.43 -9.96 1.33
C PHE A 174 22.50 -8.91 1.62
N ALA A 175 22.91 -8.19 0.58
CA ALA A 175 23.80 -7.05 0.72
C ALA A 175 23.19 -5.80 0.11
N LEU A 176 23.47 -4.64 0.67
CA LEU A 176 23.08 -3.35 0.11
C LEU A 176 24.30 -2.64 -0.48
N VAL A 177 24.11 -1.97 -1.62
CA VAL A 177 25.20 -1.26 -2.31
C VAL A 177 24.73 0.06 -2.89
N PHE A 178 25.48 1.13 -2.65
CA PHE A 178 25.25 2.41 -3.32
C PHE A 178 25.81 2.39 -4.75
N LYS A 179 24.98 2.79 -5.73
CA LYS A 179 25.37 2.87 -7.14
C LYS A 179 25.40 4.33 -7.64
N PRO A 180 26.51 4.80 -8.23
CA PRO A 180 26.60 6.18 -8.74
C PRO A 180 25.50 6.51 -9.76
N ASN A 181 25.12 5.54 -10.61
CA ASN A 181 24.07 5.72 -11.62
C ASN A 181 22.66 5.86 -11.03
N LEU A 182 22.48 5.55 -9.74
CA LEU A 182 21.23 5.73 -9.00
C LEU A 182 21.27 6.93 -8.05
N PHE A 183 22.25 7.82 -8.22
CA PHE A 183 22.32 9.11 -7.54
C PHE A 183 21.72 10.21 -8.42
N PHE A 184 20.57 10.71 -8.03
CA PHE A 184 19.80 11.72 -8.77
C PHE A 184 19.86 13.05 -8.04
N THR A 185 20.42 14.08 -8.68
CA THR A 185 20.62 15.39 -8.06
C THR A 185 20.61 16.53 -9.07
N ASN A 186 20.21 17.73 -8.62
CA ASN A 186 20.42 19.00 -9.30
C ASN A 186 21.53 19.83 -8.61
N SER A 187 22.14 19.32 -7.54
CA SER A 187 23.21 19.98 -6.80
C SER A 187 24.57 19.78 -7.46
N SER A 188 25.45 20.75 -7.34
CA SER A 188 26.86 20.64 -7.70
C SER A 188 27.74 20.03 -6.60
N LEU A 189 27.19 19.81 -5.40
CA LEU A 189 27.90 19.18 -4.29
C LEU A 189 28.20 17.72 -4.62
N THR A 190 29.39 17.26 -4.25
CA THR A 190 29.78 15.84 -4.41
C THR A 190 29.67 15.11 -3.08
N VAL A 191 29.46 13.79 -3.16
CA VAL A 191 29.39 12.92 -1.99
C VAL A 191 30.80 12.63 -1.49
N SER A 192 31.05 12.89 -0.21
CA SER A 192 32.34 12.63 0.45
C SER A 192 32.35 11.32 1.25
N ALA A 193 31.21 10.90 1.82
CA ALA A 193 31.10 9.63 2.54
C ALA A 193 29.67 9.09 2.54
N LEU A 194 29.55 7.76 2.63
CA LEU A 194 28.29 7.02 2.66
C LEU A 194 28.30 6.05 3.85
N TYR A 195 27.14 5.91 4.50
CA TYR A 195 26.97 5.03 5.67
C TYR A 195 25.61 4.34 5.63
N ILE A 196 25.58 3.15 6.17
CA ILE A 196 24.36 2.37 6.42
C ILE A 196 24.33 1.95 7.89
N ASP A 197 23.22 2.18 8.57
CA ASP A 197 22.89 1.55 9.84
C ASP A 197 21.72 0.59 9.55
N PHE A 198 21.98 -0.71 9.66
CA PHE A 198 21.01 -1.74 9.30
C PHE A 198 19.91 -1.95 10.33
N ASP A 199 19.92 -1.25 11.45
CA ASP A 199 19.03 -1.51 12.59
C ASP A 199 19.28 -2.93 13.19
N ASP A 200 20.53 -3.41 13.09
CA ASP A 200 21.01 -4.71 13.55
C ASP A 200 21.87 -4.62 14.83
N GLY A 201 21.92 -3.43 15.44
CA GLY A 201 22.68 -3.15 16.66
C GLY A 201 24.12 -2.72 16.44
N ASN A 202 24.64 -2.77 15.20
CA ASN A 202 26.03 -2.41 14.89
C ASN A 202 26.22 -0.92 14.60
N GLY A 203 25.13 -0.13 14.49
CA GLY A 203 25.16 1.30 14.19
C GLY A 203 25.64 1.60 12.76
N TYR A 204 26.09 2.82 12.52
CA TYR A 204 26.53 3.26 11.18
C TYR A 204 27.82 2.59 10.74
N GLN A 205 27.75 1.86 9.64
CA GLN A 205 28.87 1.27 8.93
C GLN A 205 29.24 2.13 7.72
N SER A 206 30.51 2.47 7.58
CA SER A 206 31.04 3.25 6.47
C SER A 206 31.18 2.38 5.21
N THR A 207 30.83 2.94 4.06
CA THR A 207 30.99 2.27 2.76
C THR A 207 31.37 3.27 1.66
N SER A 208 31.59 2.76 0.47
CA SER A 208 31.85 3.56 -0.73
C SER A 208 30.97 3.12 -1.89
N TRP A 209 30.97 3.89 -2.97
CA TRP A 209 30.29 3.51 -4.20
C TRP A 209 30.72 2.12 -4.67
N ASN A 210 29.74 1.30 -5.04
CA ASN A 210 29.91 -0.09 -5.51
C ASN A 210 30.48 -1.09 -4.48
N THR A 211 30.60 -0.71 -3.21
CA THR A 211 31.02 -1.60 -2.14
C THR A 211 29.80 -2.08 -1.37
N PRO A 212 29.45 -3.37 -1.43
CA PRO A 212 28.31 -3.91 -0.72
C PRO A 212 28.59 -4.06 0.78
N LEU A 213 27.55 -3.91 1.59
CA LEU A 213 27.52 -4.22 3.02
C LEU A 213 26.36 -5.18 3.29
N THR A 214 26.61 -6.12 4.20
CA THR A 214 25.66 -7.16 4.60
C THR A 214 25.18 -6.91 6.03
N PRO A 215 23.86 -6.97 6.31
CA PRO A 215 23.33 -6.90 7.67
C PRO A 215 23.65 -8.17 8.48
N ASN A 216 23.51 -8.08 9.81
CA ASN A 216 23.59 -9.22 10.70
C ASN A 216 22.29 -9.34 11.52
N TYR A 217 21.21 -9.76 10.88
CA TYR A 217 19.93 -9.92 11.57
C TYR A 217 19.84 -11.25 12.31
N THR A 218 19.36 -11.19 13.54
CA THR A 218 19.05 -12.35 14.39
C THR A 218 17.54 -12.55 14.59
N THR A 219 16.72 -11.61 14.11
CA THR A 219 15.25 -11.67 14.23
C THR A 219 14.60 -11.16 12.96
N ALA A 220 13.51 -11.82 12.57
CA ALA A 220 12.64 -11.37 11.50
C ALA A 220 11.88 -10.06 11.87
N GLY A 221 11.13 -9.51 10.94
CA GLY A 221 10.28 -8.35 11.14
C GLY A 221 10.74 -7.10 10.39
N VAL A 222 10.07 -5.97 10.67
CA VAL A 222 10.42 -4.69 10.04
C VAL A 222 11.70 -4.12 10.64
N LYS A 223 12.65 -3.76 9.79
CA LYS A 223 13.90 -3.09 10.13
C LYS A 223 13.89 -1.68 9.56
N ASN A 224 14.13 -0.68 10.41
CA ASN A 224 14.20 0.71 9.98
C ASN A 224 15.65 1.11 9.73
N ILE A 225 16.20 0.66 8.59
CA ILE A 225 17.58 1.00 8.24
C ILE A 225 17.74 2.51 8.07
N LYS A 226 18.90 3.03 8.47
CA LYS A 226 19.23 4.44 8.30
C LYS A 226 20.28 4.59 7.21
N LEU A 227 20.00 5.43 6.27
CA LEU A 227 20.91 5.78 5.18
C LEU A 227 21.43 7.19 5.40
N LYS A 228 22.75 7.33 5.40
CA LYS A 228 23.41 8.61 5.68
C LYS A 228 24.41 8.93 4.60
N MET A 229 24.37 10.19 4.18
CA MET A 229 25.26 10.76 3.17
C MET A 229 25.92 12.04 3.70
N VAL A 230 27.23 12.17 3.48
CA VAL A 230 28.00 13.37 3.80
C VAL A 230 28.46 14.00 2.49
N MET A 231 28.23 15.29 2.34
CA MET A 231 28.58 16.05 1.14
C MET A 231 29.95 16.72 1.27
N SER A 232 30.49 17.21 0.16
CA SER A 232 31.80 17.88 0.08
C SER A 232 31.91 19.13 0.95
N ASN A 233 30.79 19.74 1.31
CA ASN A 233 30.70 20.87 2.24
C ASN A 233 30.57 20.45 3.71
N SER A 234 30.74 19.15 4.03
CA SER A 234 30.58 18.54 5.34
C SER A 234 29.14 18.48 5.88
N SER A 235 28.13 18.91 5.09
CA SER A 235 26.74 18.72 5.47
C SER A 235 26.37 17.24 5.46
N GLN A 236 25.54 16.83 6.42
CA GLN A 236 25.11 15.45 6.59
C GLN A 236 23.60 15.36 6.37
N TYR A 237 23.15 14.30 5.70
CA TYR A 237 21.75 14.04 5.40
C TYR A 237 21.44 12.58 5.69
N GLU A 238 20.30 12.37 6.36
CA GLU A 238 19.88 11.05 6.84
C GLU A 238 18.40 10.82 6.54
N CYS A 239 18.02 9.57 6.30
CA CYS A 239 16.62 9.15 6.23
C CYS A 239 16.47 7.69 6.71
N TYR A 240 15.25 7.32 7.08
CA TYR A 240 14.89 5.93 7.29
C TYR A 240 14.48 5.28 5.98
N ALA A 241 14.89 4.02 5.78
CA ALA A 241 14.39 3.16 4.72
C ALA A 241 13.89 1.85 5.35
N PRO A 242 12.58 1.72 5.62
CA PRO A 242 12.04 0.51 6.21
C PRO A 242 12.10 -0.64 5.22
N ILE A 243 12.58 -1.79 5.70
CA ILE A 243 12.55 -3.06 4.99
C ILE A 243 11.90 -4.12 5.87
N THR A 244 11.37 -5.17 5.25
CA THR A 244 10.79 -6.31 5.96
C THR A 244 11.62 -7.54 5.68
N VAL A 245 12.09 -8.19 6.73
CA VAL A 245 12.70 -9.52 6.67
C VAL A 245 11.65 -10.52 7.16
N ALA A 246 11.18 -11.39 6.25
CA ALA A 246 10.03 -12.25 6.53
C ALA A 246 10.40 -13.38 7.48
N ASP A 247 11.59 -13.95 7.30
CA ASP A 247 12.10 -15.01 8.15
C ASP A 247 13.62 -14.88 8.36
N ILE A 248 14.13 -15.44 9.46
CA ILE A 248 15.54 -15.71 9.66
C ILE A 248 15.63 -17.21 9.86
N PRO A 249 16.10 -17.95 8.86
CA PRO A 249 16.18 -19.39 8.97
C PRO A 249 16.91 -19.79 10.24
N ALA A 250 16.31 -20.64 11.05
CA ALA A 250 17.11 -21.46 11.96
C ALA A 250 18.14 -22.17 11.08
N LEU A 251 19.44 -22.02 11.39
CA LEU A 251 20.57 -22.57 10.65
C LEU A 251 20.15 -23.76 9.79
N SER A 252 20.21 -23.59 8.46
CA SER A 252 19.92 -24.65 7.50
C SER A 252 20.66 -25.91 7.97
N ARG A 253 19.90 -26.98 8.14
CA ARG A 253 20.47 -28.24 8.59
C ARG A 253 21.28 -28.90 7.49
N TYR A 254 20.98 -28.58 6.28
CA TYR A 254 21.60 -29.11 5.09
C TYR A 254 22.03 -27.96 4.19
N LEU A 255 23.27 -27.93 3.80
CA LEU A 255 23.85 -26.99 2.87
C LEU A 255 23.97 -27.68 1.51
N PRO A 256 23.03 -27.42 0.58
CA PRO A 256 23.15 -27.94 -0.78
C PRO A 256 24.04 -27.00 -1.56
N GLU A 257 25.19 -27.47 -1.90
CA GLU A 257 26.05 -26.43 -2.21
C GLU A 257 26.54 -26.27 -3.56
N THR A 258 26.58 -27.18 -4.43
CA THR A 258 27.22 -26.97 -5.72
C THR A 258 26.31 -27.36 -6.87
N VAL A 259 25.85 -26.34 -7.60
CA VAL A 259 25.43 -26.56 -8.96
C VAL A 259 26.62 -27.17 -9.71
N ASN A 260 26.52 -28.44 -10.08
CA ASN A 260 27.59 -29.17 -10.77
C ASN A 260 27.69 -28.74 -12.23
N LEU A 261 26.58 -28.39 -12.87
CA LEU A 261 26.52 -27.99 -14.26
C LEU A 261 25.42 -26.95 -14.48
N ILE A 262 25.73 -25.92 -15.24
CA ILE A 262 24.76 -24.99 -15.82
C ILE A 262 24.76 -25.18 -17.33
N LYS A 263 23.59 -25.38 -17.91
CA LYS A 263 23.45 -25.57 -19.34
C LYS A 263 22.40 -24.63 -19.92
N ASP A 264 22.82 -23.81 -20.86
CA ASP A 264 21.91 -22.91 -21.57
C ASP A 264 21.31 -23.60 -22.80
N PHE A 265 20.03 -23.28 -23.06
CA PHE A 265 19.29 -23.64 -24.25
C PHE A 265 18.87 -22.33 -24.95
N ASP A 266 19.40 -22.08 -26.11
CA ASP A 266 19.10 -20.88 -26.90
C ASP A 266 17.65 -20.86 -27.37
N GLU A 267 17.04 -19.68 -27.42
CA GLU A 267 15.71 -19.51 -27.99
C GLU A 267 15.70 -19.88 -29.48
N THR A 268 14.64 -20.58 -29.89
CA THR A 268 14.38 -20.92 -31.28
C THR A 268 12.96 -20.52 -31.69
N SER A 269 12.63 -20.66 -32.98
CA SER A 269 11.24 -20.46 -33.42
C SER A 269 10.24 -21.42 -32.74
N ASN A 270 10.71 -22.59 -32.30
CA ASN A 270 9.87 -23.65 -31.75
C ASN A 270 9.81 -23.66 -30.25
N HIS A 271 10.84 -23.22 -29.55
CA HIS A 271 10.85 -23.19 -28.06
C HIS A 271 11.43 -21.89 -27.53
N SER A 272 10.96 -21.51 -26.33
CA SER A 272 11.59 -20.48 -25.50
C SER A 272 13.01 -20.93 -25.15
N GLY A 273 13.93 -20.00 -24.98
CA GLY A 273 15.22 -20.30 -24.38
C GLY A 273 15.06 -20.58 -22.88
N GLY A 274 16.13 -21.07 -22.28
CA GLY A 274 16.15 -21.32 -20.84
C GLY A 274 17.51 -21.76 -20.34
N ARG A 275 17.63 -21.79 -19.04
CA ARG A 275 18.82 -22.23 -18.32
C ARG A 275 18.48 -23.45 -17.47
N VAL A 276 19.33 -24.45 -17.49
CA VAL A 276 19.17 -25.65 -16.68
C VAL A 276 20.28 -25.70 -15.64
N PHE A 277 19.88 -25.81 -14.39
CA PHE A 277 20.78 -25.99 -13.25
C PHE A 277 20.76 -27.46 -12.85
N VAL A 278 21.94 -28.07 -12.75
CA VAL A 278 22.09 -29.46 -12.37
C VAL A 278 22.87 -29.55 -11.07
N ARG A 279 22.29 -30.23 -10.08
CA ARG A 279 22.95 -30.68 -8.87
C ARG A 279 22.90 -32.20 -8.84
N LEU A 280 24.07 -32.82 -8.90
CA LEU A 280 24.17 -34.26 -8.71
C LEU A 280 24.00 -34.60 -7.23
N SER A 281 23.35 -35.72 -6.94
CA SER A 281 23.23 -36.21 -5.56
C SER A 281 24.61 -36.35 -4.91
N SER A 282 24.70 -36.10 -3.62
CA SER A 282 25.91 -36.29 -2.83
C SER A 282 26.50 -37.70 -2.93
N THR A 283 25.65 -38.69 -3.23
CA THR A 283 26.05 -40.10 -3.44
C THR A 283 26.42 -40.42 -4.89
N ASN A 284 26.15 -39.49 -5.84
CA ASN A 284 26.47 -39.69 -7.23
C ASN A 284 27.95 -39.35 -7.53
N ASN A 285 28.77 -40.36 -7.67
CA ASN A 285 30.20 -40.24 -7.93
C ASN A 285 30.52 -40.18 -9.45
N THR A 286 29.53 -40.13 -10.31
CA THR A 286 29.71 -39.93 -11.76
C THR A 286 29.62 -38.45 -12.08
N ASN A 287 30.11 -38.01 -13.23
CA ASN A 287 29.91 -36.67 -13.72
C ASN A 287 28.63 -36.56 -14.61
N HIS A 288 27.75 -37.54 -14.52
CA HIS A 288 26.57 -37.70 -15.35
C HIS A 288 25.35 -37.97 -14.47
N LEU A 289 24.18 -37.60 -14.96
CA LEU A 289 22.92 -37.88 -14.33
C LEU A 289 22.70 -39.39 -14.15
N LYS A 290 22.19 -39.82 -13.01
CA LYS A 290 21.90 -41.23 -12.71
C LYS A 290 20.39 -41.44 -12.37
N LYS A 291 19.84 -40.69 -11.44
CA LYS A 291 18.44 -40.71 -10.98
C LYS A 291 17.82 -39.30 -11.09
N PRO A 292 17.42 -38.84 -12.28
CA PRO A 292 17.00 -37.48 -12.47
C PRO A 292 15.63 -37.16 -11.84
N LEU A 293 15.61 -36.06 -11.05
CA LEU A 293 14.41 -35.31 -10.71
C LEU A 293 14.42 -34.01 -11.52
N ILE A 294 13.57 -33.94 -12.55
CA ILE A 294 13.47 -32.78 -13.43
C ILE A 294 12.38 -31.87 -12.90
N VAL A 295 12.76 -30.67 -12.44
CA VAL A 295 11.84 -29.66 -11.90
C VAL A 295 11.67 -28.55 -12.90
N LEU A 296 10.41 -28.24 -13.23
CA LEU A 296 10.02 -27.12 -14.08
C LEU A 296 9.49 -26.00 -13.23
N GLU A 297 10.06 -24.83 -13.40
CA GLU A 297 9.59 -23.63 -12.67
C GLU A 297 8.15 -23.22 -13.02
N GLY A 298 7.58 -22.36 -12.18
CA GLY A 298 6.28 -21.76 -12.39
C GLY A 298 6.30 -20.55 -13.33
N TYR A 299 5.28 -19.71 -13.20
CA TYR A 299 5.18 -18.45 -13.93
C TYR A 299 6.15 -17.43 -13.32
N ASP A 300 7.12 -16.99 -14.09
CA ASP A 300 8.07 -15.96 -13.68
C ASP A 300 7.81 -14.63 -14.38
N ALA A 301 7.43 -13.63 -13.59
CA ALA A 301 7.07 -12.29 -14.03
C ALA A 301 8.21 -11.27 -13.87
N ALA A 302 9.36 -11.66 -13.31
CA ALA A 302 10.38 -10.70 -12.89
C ALA A 302 10.89 -9.79 -14.02
N GLN A 303 11.02 -10.30 -15.22
CA GLN A 303 11.49 -9.53 -16.37
C GLN A 303 10.44 -8.54 -16.90
N ILE A 304 9.16 -8.87 -16.80
CA ILE A 304 8.04 -8.06 -17.32
C ILE A 304 7.58 -7.04 -16.27
N ALA A 305 7.61 -7.43 -15.01
CA ALA A 305 7.08 -6.66 -13.90
C ALA A 305 8.10 -6.46 -12.77
N PRO A 306 9.25 -5.83 -13.04
CA PRO A 306 10.34 -5.73 -12.07
C PRO A 306 9.96 -4.88 -10.84
N ASN A 307 9.09 -3.88 -10.98
CA ASN A 307 8.63 -3.09 -9.85
C ASN A 307 7.56 -3.80 -9.02
N LEU A 308 6.73 -4.62 -9.65
CA LEU A 308 5.71 -5.42 -8.98
C LEU A 308 6.33 -6.56 -8.18
N THR A 309 7.29 -7.27 -8.79
CA THR A 309 8.00 -8.40 -8.18
C THR A 309 9.18 -7.96 -7.31
N GLN A 310 9.51 -6.66 -7.33
CA GLN A 310 10.72 -6.12 -6.70
C GLN A 310 12.00 -6.85 -7.14
N GLY A 311 12.02 -7.32 -8.39
CA GLY A 311 13.14 -8.05 -8.98
C GLY A 311 13.29 -9.49 -8.49
N GLY A 312 12.36 -10.00 -7.68
CA GLY A 312 12.35 -11.41 -7.31
C GLY A 312 11.89 -12.28 -8.47
N ASN A 313 12.61 -13.35 -8.75
CA ASN A 313 12.26 -14.34 -9.76
C ASN A 313 12.12 -15.72 -9.14
N TYR A 314 11.46 -16.63 -9.86
CA TYR A 314 11.34 -18.04 -9.47
C TYR A 314 12.57 -18.81 -9.94
N SER A 315 13.71 -18.65 -9.26
CA SER A 315 15.00 -19.22 -9.63
C SER A 315 15.27 -20.56 -8.96
N TYR A 316 16.36 -21.21 -9.39
CA TYR A 316 16.89 -22.40 -8.73
C TYR A 316 17.07 -22.22 -7.20
N ASN A 317 17.69 -21.12 -6.77
CA ASN A 317 17.90 -20.85 -5.36
C ASN A 317 16.58 -20.72 -4.59
N HIS A 318 15.60 -20.04 -5.18
CA HIS A 318 14.27 -19.93 -4.57
C HIS A 318 13.57 -21.28 -4.42
N PHE A 319 13.76 -22.19 -5.39
CA PHE A 319 13.25 -23.55 -5.26
C PHE A 319 13.95 -24.31 -4.13
N ILE A 320 15.28 -24.19 -4.01
CA ILE A 320 16.04 -24.81 -2.93
C ILE A 320 15.58 -24.30 -1.57
N ASP A 321 15.44 -22.98 -1.40
CA ASP A 321 14.93 -22.37 -0.16
C ASP A 321 13.55 -22.95 0.23
N LYS A 322 12.66 -23.16 -0.76
CA LYS A 322 11.34 -23.73 -0.48
C LYS A 322 11.37 -25.17 0.00
N ILE A 323 12.23 -26.01 -0.57
CA ILE A 323 12.32 -27.44 -0.18
C ILE A 323 13.17 -27.67 1.06
N ASP A 324 13.96 -26.68 1.46
CA ASP A 324 14.80 -26.71 2.66
C ASP A 324 14.07 -26.06 3.86
N ASP A 325 13.74 -24.79 3.77
CA ASP A 325 13.23 -23.99 4.88
C ASP A 325 11.73 -24.21 5.17
N GLU A 326 10.90 -24.31 4.12
CA GLU A 326 9.44 -24.41 4.31
C GLU A 326 8.99 -25.80 4.77
N THR A 327 9.83 -26.83 4.61
CA THR A 327 9.48 -28.23 4.91
C THR A 327 9.87 -28.70 6.32
N VAL A 328 10.52 -27.87 7.10
CA VAL A 328 10.89 -28.20 8.50
C VAL A 328 9.65 -28.62 9.29
N PRO A 329 9.68 -29.74 10.04
CA PRO A 329 10.87 -30.53 10.42
C PRO A 329 11.27 -31.68 9.48
N TYR A 330 10.64 -31.82 8.30
CA TYR A 330 10.86 -32.97 7.41
C TYR A 330 12.18 -32.88 6.64
N ASP A 331 12.65 -31.67 6.26
CA ASP A 331 13.83 -31.42 5.44
C ASP A 331 13.80 -32.16 4.08
N PHE A 332 12.95 -31.67 3.19
CA PHE A 332 12.72 -32.31 1.90
C PHE A 332 13.99 -32.30 1.00
N ASN A 333 14.81 -31.26 1.14
CA ASN A 333 16.04 -31.16 0.41
C ASN A 333 17.03 -32.28 0.78
N TYR A 334 17.21 -32.56 2.08
CA TYR A 334 17.99 -33.70 2.58
C TYR A 334 17.40 -35.04 2.06
N GLN A 335 16.10 -35.20 2.15
CA GLN A 335 15.46 -36.43 1.69
C GLN A 335 15.68 -36.71 0.21
N LEU A 336 15.63 -35.67 -0.63
CA LEU A 336 15.87 -35.83 -2.06
C LEU A 336 17.33 -36.19 -2.39
N ASP A 337 18.28 -35.59 -1.68
CA ASP A 337 19.69 -35.71 -1.98
C ASP A 337 20.31 -36.99 -1.39
N GLU A 338 20.20 -37.18 -0.06
CA GLU A 338 20.88 -38.24 0.67
C GLU A 338 20.09 -39.56 0.69
N GLU A 339 18.77 -39.49 0.99
CA GLU A 339 17.95 -40.68 1.13
C GLU A 339 17.41 -41.17 -0.24
N GLY A 340 17.02 -40.25 -1.07
CA GLY A 340 16.44 -40.53 -2.40
C GLY A 340 17.49 -40.62 -3.49
N GLU A 341 18.71 -40.13 -3.29
CA GLU A 341 19.80 -40.11 -4.27
C GLU A 341 19.40 -39.43 -5.61
N TYR A 342 18.55 -38.39 -5.58
CA TYR A 342 18.10 -37.70 -6.79
C TYR A 342 19.10 -36.67 -7.29
N ASP A 343 19.46 -36.78 -8.57
CA ASP A 343 20.12 -35.71 -9.30
C ASP A 343 19.07 -34.67 -9.70
N LEU A 344 19.16 -33.47 -9.16
CA LEU A 344 18.21 -32.39 -9.40
C LEU A 344 18.54 -31.66 -10.71
N VAL A 345 17.58 -31.57 -11.60
CA VAL A 345 17.63 -30.84 -12.87
C VAL A 345 16.55 -29.77 -12.88
N PHE A 346 16.90 -28.53 -12.56
CA PHE A 346 15.94 -27.41 -12.52
C PHE A 346 15.95 -26.64 -13.82
N ILE A 347 14.76 -26.45 -14.42
CA ILE A 347 14.56 -25.70 -15.68
C ILE A 347 14.02 -24.31 -15.36
N ASP A 348 14.84 -23.30 -15.66
CA ASP A 348 14.56 -21.87 -15.56
C ASP A 348 14.31 -21.32 -16.98
N TYR A 349 13.09 -20.85 -17.27
CA TYR A 349 12.75 -20.32 -18.59
C TYR A 349 13.39 -18.96 -18.82
N ALA A 350 13.93 -18.72 -20.02
CA ALA A 350 14.41 -17.38 -20.38
C ALA A 350 13.29 -16.33 -20.34
N LYS A 351 12.05 -16.76 -20.58
CA LYS A 351 10.84 -15.95 -20.43
C LYS A 351 9.72 -16.77 -19.80
N GLY A 352 9.58 -16.69 -18.49
CA GLY A 352 8.59 -17.43 -17.73
C GLY A 352 7.13 -17.04 -18.01
N THR A 353 6.88 -16.02 -18.84
CA THR A 353 5.56 -15.57 -19.29
C THR A 353 5.22 -15.97 -20.73
N ASP A 354 6.12 -16.68 -21.42
CA ASP A 354 5.95 -17.10 -22.81
C ASP A 354 4.85 -18.17 -22.96
N ASP A 355 4.51 -18.46 -24.20
CA ASP A 355 3.54 -19.51 -24.58
C ASP A 355 3.87 -20.87 -23.92
N ILE A 356 2.89 -21.46 -23.23
CA ILE A 356 3.05 -22.74 -22.55
C ILE A 356 3.52 -23.85 -23.49
N VAL A 357 3.10 -23.83 -24.76
CA VAL A 357 3.53 -24.81 -25.76
C VAL A 357 5.01 -24.61 -26.13
N ARG A 358 5.49 -23.37 -26.22
CA ARG A 358 6.90 -23.06 -26.43
C ARG A 358 7.76 -23.51 -25.26
N ASN A 359 7.31 -23.28 -24.03
CA ASN A 359 7.97 -23.76 -22.82
C ASN A 359 7.95 -25.30 -22.75
N ALA A 360 6.87 -25.95 -23.19
CA ALA A 360 6.80 -27.41 -23.29
C ALA A 360 7.78 -27.98 -24.35
N ASN A 361 8.02 -27.27 -25.43
CA ASN A 361 9.04 -27.67 -26.41
C ASN A 361 10.46 -27.50 -25.84
N LEU A 362 10.74 -26.48 -25.04
CA LEU A 362 12.01 -26.38 -24.30
C LEU A 362 12.18 -27.58 -23.36
N PHE A 363 11.15 -27.87 -22.57
CA PHE A 363 11.17 -29.03 -21.68
C PHE A 363 11.48 -30.32 -22.41
N LYS A 364 10.89 -30.56 -23.60
CA LYS A 364 11.19 -31.71 -24.44
C LYS A 364 12.66 -31.76 -24.87
N ALA A 365 13.23 -30.61 -25.24
CA ALA A 365 14.64 -30.52 -25.58
C ALA A 365 15.56 -30.85 -24.40
N VAL A 366 15.20 -30.35 -23.20
CA VAL A 366 15.92 -30.68 -21.96
C VAL A 366 15.78 -32.17 -21.64
N LEU A 367 14.57 -32.72 -21.71
CA LEU A 367 14.31 -34.13 -21.41
C LEU A 367 15.10 -35.07 -22.33
N ASN A 368 15.21 -34.75 -23.62
CA ASN A 368 16.03 -35.49 -24.57
C ASN A 368 17.53 -35.42 -24.19
N TRP A 369 18.00 -34.27 -23.75
CA TRP A 369 19.37 -34.13 -23.28
C TRP A 369 19.61 -34.92 -22.00
N VAL A 370 18.69 -34.85 -20.98
CA VAL A 370 18.76 -35.66 -19.77
C VAL A 370 18.81 -37.14 -20.06
N ASN A 371 17.96 -37.62 -20.98
CA ASN A 371 17.93 -39.04 -21.41
C ASN A 371 19.23 -39.47 -22.09
N ALA A 372 19.89 -38.60 -22.82
CA ALA A 372 21.17 -38.87 -23.44
C ALA A 372 22.33 -38.87 -22.40
N ASP A 373 22.36 -37.92 -21.50
CA ASP A 373 23.41 -37.77 -20.47
C ASP A 373 23.40 -38.93 -19.48
N LYS A 374 22.22 -39.27 -18.93
CA LYS A 374 22.12 -40.32 -17.88
C LYS A 374 22.59 -41.70 -18.32
N VAL A 375 22.57 -42.03 -19.60
CA VAL A 375 23.11 -43.29 -20.17
C VAL A 375 24.60 -43.40 -19.89
N LEU A 376 25.31 -42.28 -19.87
CA LEU A 376 26.75 -42.20 -19.65
C LEU A 376 27.17 -42.52 -18.20
N SER A 377 26.23 -42.48 -17.25
CA SER A 377 26.46 -42.87 -15.86
C SER A 377 26.69 -44.40 -15.67
N GLY A 378 26.26 -45.19 -16.64
CA GLY A 378 26.36 -46.65 -16.63
C GLY A 378 25.26 -47.36 -15.80
N ALA A 379 24.44 -46.63 -15.06
CA ALA A 379 23.33 -47.16 -14.28
C ALA A 379 22.11 -46.18 -14.28
N PRO A 380 21.58 -45.82 -15.48
CA PRO A 380 20.51 -44.83 -15.56
C PRO A 380 19.20 -45.34 -15.00
N GLN A 381 18.52 -44.47 -14.25
CA GLN A 381 17.16 -44.68 -13.77
C GLN A 381 16.14 -43.86 -14.57
N GLN A 382 14.87 -44.22 -14.50
CA GLN A 382 13.81 -43.47 -15.14
C GLN A 382 13.61 -42.12 -14.45
N ASN A 383 13.23 -41.12 -15.22
CA ASN A 383 13.04 -39.77 -14.75
C ASN A 383 11.83 -39.66 -13.83
N VAL A 384 11.92 -38.79 -12.84
CA VAL A 384 10.79 -38.17 -12.15
C VAL A 384 10.69 -36.73 -12.67
N VAL A 385 9.53 -36.30 -13.08
CA VAL A 385 9.28 -34.95 -13.59
C VAL A 385 8.31 -34.24 -12.64
N MET A 386 8.71 -33.09 -12.10
CA MET A 386 7.89 -32.29 -11.21
C MET A 386 7.67 -30.91 -11.84
N GLY A 387 6.42 -30.58 -12.13
CA GLY A 387 6.06 -29.24 -12.58
C GLY A 387 5.41 -28.43 -11.47
N ILE A 388 5.92 -27.25 -11.20
CA ILE A 388 5.42 -26.34 -10.16
C ILE A 388 4.52 -25.31 -10.84
N SER A 389 3.27 -25.13 -10.36
CA SER A 389 2.36 -24.13 -10.92
C SER A 389 2.22 -24.29 -12.44
N MET A 390 2.54 -23.24 -13.22
CA MET A 390 2.58 -23.30 -14.69
C MET A 390 3.45 -24.45 -15.22
N GLY A 391 4.55 -24.75 -14.53
CA GLY A 391 5.45 -25.84 -14.90
C GLY A 391 4.77 -27.20 -14.99
N GLY A 392 3.70 -27.42 -14.21
CA GLY A 392 2.89 -28.63 -14.31
C GLY A 392 2.09 -28.74 -15.62
N LEU A 393 1.57 -27.62 -16.13
CA LEU A 393 0.92 -27.60 -17.43
C LEU A 393 1.95 -27.85 -18.54
N VAL A 394 3.12 -27.22 -18.45
CA VAL A 394 4.24 -27.36 -19.37
C VAL A 394 4.70 -28.83 -19.43
N ALA A 395 5.00 -29.42 -18.27
CA ALA A 395 5.45 -30.80 -18.15
C ALA A 395 4.42 -31.79 -18.71
N ARG A 396 3.17 -31.65 -18.30
CA ARG A 396 2.09 -32.54 -18.72
C ARG A 396 1.81 -32.45 -20.21
N TYR A 397 1.79 -31.22 -20.77
CA TYR A 397 1.65 -31.00 -22.20
C TYR A 397 2.79 -31.63 -23.00
N GLY A 398 4.03 -31.38 -22.58
CA GLY A 398 5.24 -31.91 -23.25
C GLY A 398 5.29 -33.43 -23.22
N LEU A 399 5.09 -34.06 -22.07
CA LEU A 399 5.07 -35.53 -21.96
C LEU A 399 3.92 -36.14 -22.76
N ALA A 400 2.72 -35.54 -22.74
CA ALA A 400 1.60 -36.05 -23.54
C ALA A 400 1.89 -35.94 -25.04
N GLN A 401 2.48 -34.85 -25.50
CA GLN A 401 2.86 -34.67 -26.89
C GLN A 401 3.91 -35.68 -27.32
N MET A 402 4.97 -35.89 -26.50
CA MET A 402 6.01 -36.90 -26.80
C MET A 402 5.39 -38.31 -26.87
N THR A 403 4.53 -38.65 -25.91
CA THR A 403 3.86 -39.95 -25.89
C THR A 403 3.03 -40.16 -27.16
N LYS A 404 2.19 -39.19 -27.54
CA LYS A 404 1.38 -39.26 -28.75
C LYS A 404 2.21 -39.38 -30.05
N ASN A 405 3.40 -38.80 -30.04
CA ASN A 405 4.34 -38.87 -31.16
C ASN A 405 5.21 -40.14 -31.15
N ASN A 406 5.05 -41.05 -30.20
CA ASN A 406 5.92 -42.19 -29.92
C ASN A 406 7.39 -41.80 -29.65
N GLU A 407 7.63 -40.63 -29.08
CA GLU A 407 8.94 -40.18 -28.62
C GLU A 407 9.20 -40.77 -27.19
N THR A 408 10.46 -41.12 -26.92
CA THR A 408 10.86 -41.73 -25.64
C THR A 408 10.90 -40.68 -24.56
N THR A 409 10.04 -40.79 -23.54
CA THR A 409 10.07 -39.93 -22.38
C THR A 409 11.00 -40.45 -21.27
N ASP A 410 11.15 -41.76 -21.13
CA ASP A 410 11.86 -42.49 -20.08
C ASP A 410 11.51 -41.97 -18.68
N THR A 411 10.23 -41.62 -18.52
CA THR A 411 9.67 -41.04 -17.28
C THR A 411 8.79 -42.09 -16.61
N ARG A 412 8.93 -42.27 -15.28
CA ARG A 412 8.09 -43.16 -14.49
C ARG A 412 7.00 -42.42 -13.69
N LEU A 413 7.27 -41.15 -13.35
CA LEU A 413 6.35 -40.37 -12.52
C LEU A 413 6.32 -38.92 -12.99
N LEU A 414 5.11 -38.40 -13.21
CA LEU A 414 4.81 -36.99 -13.37
C LEU A 414 4.12 -36.48 -12.12
N ILE A 415 4.68 -35.44 -11.52
CA ILE A 415 4.17 -34.72 -10.36
C ILE A 415 3.76 -33.33 -10.83
N THR A 416 2.57 -32.86 -10.42
CA THR A 416 2.16 -31.47 -10.59
C THR A 416 1.86 -30.86 -9.24
N HIS A 417 2.62 -29.84 -8.85
CA HIS A 417 2.52 -29.17 -7.55
C HIS A 417 1.73 -27.87 -7.70
N ASP A 418 0.51 -27.88 -7.20
CA ASP A 418 -0.48 -26.78 -7.24
C ASP A 418 -0.63 -26.14 -8.63
N SER A 419 -0.81 -26.97 -9.65
CA SER A 419 -0.80 -26.58 -11.07
C SER A 419 -2.20 -26.30 -11.59
N PRO A 420 -2.46 -25.21 -12.32
CA PRO A 420 -3.81 -24.79 -12.72
C PRO A 420 -4.34 -25.54 -13.96
N HIS A 421 -4.55 -26.84 -13.89
CA HIS A 421 -5.01 -27.69 -14.99
C HIS A 421 -6.38 -27.29 -15.59
N GLN A 422 -7.22 -26.64 -14.79
CA GLN A 422 -8.53 -26.12 -15.19
C GLN A 422 -8.60 -24.59 -15.08
N GLY A 423 -7.47 -23.95 -14.82
CA GLY A 423 -7.29 -22.51 -14.77
C GLY A 423 -6.89 -21.99 -13.39
N ALA A 424 -6.16 -20.89 -13.42
CA ALA A 424 -5.82 -20.06 -12.28
C ALA A 424 -6.82 -18.90 -12.17
N ASN A 425 -6.86 -18.28 -11.00
CA ASN A 425 -7.75 -17.18 -10.72
C ASN A 425 -6.97 -15.96 -10.21
N VAL A 426 -7.23 -14.81 -10.81
CA VAL A 426 -7.00 -13.50 -10.21
C VAL A 426 -8.36 -12.82 -10.18
N PRO A 427 -8.90 -12.46 -9.01
CA PRO A 427 -10.25 -11.91 -8.93
C PRO A 427 -10.48 -10.76 -9.90
N VAL A 428 -11.53 -10.86 -10.70
CA VAL A 428 -11.83 -9.88 -11.77
C VAL A 428 -12.04 -8.48 -11.20
N GLY A 429 -12.61 -8.38 -9.98
CA GLY A 429 -12.75 -7.10 -9.28
C GLY A 429 -11.40 -6.41 -9.06
N LEU A 430 -10.36 -7.17 -8.68
CA LEU A 430 -8.99 -6.67 -8.51
C LEU A 430 -8.35 -6.30 -9.86
N GLN A 431 -8.50 -7.15 -10.90
CA GLN A 431 -8.00 -6.84 -12.25
C GLN A 431 -8.54 -5.50 -12.74
N LYS A 432 -9.85 -5.25 -12.57
CA LYS A 432 -10.50 -3.99 -12.98
C LYS A 432 -10.04 -2.78 -12.18
N VAL A 433 -9.79 -2.95 -10.88
CA VAL A 433 -9.19 -1.88 -10.05
C VAL A 433 -7.80 -1.51 -10.55
N VAL A 434 -6.94 -2.50 -10.80
CA VAL A 434 -5.58 -2.28 -11.34
C VAL A 434 -5.64 -1.56 -12.69
N GLN A 435 -6.50 -2.01 -13.59
CA GLN A 435 -6.69 -1.38 -14.90
C GLN A 435 -7.23 0.06 -14.78
N ALA A 436 -8.19 0.30 -13.88
CA ALA A 436 -8.71 1.63 -13.63
C ALA A 436 -7.65 2.58 -13.05
N LEU A 437 -6.79 2.09 -12.16
CA LEU A 437 -5.64 2.84 -11.65
C LEU A 437 -4.61 3.11 -12.74
N GLY A 438 -4.40 2.16 -13.65
CA GLY A 438 -3.55 2.33 -14.84
C GLY A 438 -4.06 3.42 -15.78
N ASP A 439 -5.38 3.54 -15.93
CA ASP A 439 -6.05 4.54 -16.75
C ASP A 439 -6.20 5.89 -16.04
N ALA A 440 -6.02 5.93 -14.72
CA ALA A 440 -6.29 7.11 -13.92
C ALA A 440 -5.28 8.23 -14.20
N GLU A 441 -5.83 9.36 -14.61
CA GLU A 441 -5.08 10.59 -14.84
C GLU A 441 -5.65 11.70 -13.96
N MET A 442 -4.76 12.38 -13.23
CA MET A 442 -5.09 13.52 -12.40
C MET A 442 -4.12 14.67 -12.70
N PHE A 443 -4.65 15.85 -12.94
CA PHE A 443 -3.88 17.05 -13.23
C PHE A 443 -2.91 16.93 -14.44
N GLY A 444 -3.29 16.11 -15.43
CA GLY A 444 -2.49 15.86 -16.63
C GLY A 444 -1.31 14.91 -16.41
N ARG A 445 -1.37 14.06 -15.36
CA ARG A 445 -0.40 13.03 -15.06
C ARG A 445 -1.09 11.71 -14.73
N ARG A 446 -0.50 10.62 -15.20
CA ARG A 446 -0.98 9.27 -14.91
C ARG A 446 -0.46 8.79 -13.56
N ILE A 447 -1.27 8.01 -12.88
CA ILE A 447 -0.86 7.30 -11.66
C ILE A 447 0.38 6.45 -11.93
N THR A 448 0.45 5.85 -13.09
CA THR A 448 1.55 4.96 -13.51
C THR A 448 2.89 5.66 -13.74
N ASP A 449 2.94 6.99 -13.87
CA ASP A 449 4.20 7.73 -13.94
C ASP A 449 5.03 7.56 -12.65
N VAL A 450 4.35 7.38 -11.53
CA VAL A 450 4.97 7.23 -10.21
C VAL A 450 4.86 5.82 -9.65
N PHE A 451 3.81 5.10 -10.04
CA PHE A 451 3.54 3.71 -9.65
C PHE A 451 3.56 2.79 -10.88
N PRO A 452 4.74 2.55 -11.49
CA PRO A 452 4.86 1.77 -12.72
C PRO A 452 4.35 0.33 -12.56
N GLN A 453 4.29 -0.21 -11.34
CA GLN A 453 3.78 -1.55 -11.05
C GLN A 453 2.35 -1.78 -11.56
N TYR A 454 1.52 -0.75 -11.72
CA TYR A 454 0.17 -0.93 -12.30
C TYR A 454 0.21 -1.20 -13.80
N ASN A 455 1.10 -0.51 -14.55
CA ASN A 455 1.31 -0.84 -15.96
C ASN A 455 1.91 -2.24 -16.11
N GLU A 456 2.80 -2.64 -15.22
CA GLU A 456 3.40 -3.97 -15.21
C GLU A 456 2.35 -5.04 -14.91
N ALA A 457 1.50 -4.84 -13.90
CA ALA A 457 0.41 -5.76 -13.61
C ALA A 457 -0.58 -5.87 -14.78
N ILE A 458 -0.90 -4.78 -15.47
CA ILE A 458 -1.72 -4.79 -16.68
C ILE A 458 -1.02 -5.56 -17.79
N ALA A 459 0.29 -5.35 -17.98
CA ALA A 459 1.08 -6.08 -18.97
C ALA A 459 1.06 -7.59 -18.69
N LEU A 460 1.21 -8.00 -17.41
CA LEU A 460 1.14 -9.40 -17.02
C LEU A 460 -0.20 -10.05 -17.35
N PHE A 461 -1.32 -9.36 -17.19
CA PHE A 461 -2.64 -9.89 -17.61
C PHE A 461 -2.72 -10.15 -19.11
N ASN A 462 -1.91 -9.45 -19.91
CA ASN A 462 -1.91 -9.57 -21.35
C ASN A 462 -0.84 -10.53 -21.90
N GLU A 463 0.07 -11.03 -21.05
CA GLU A 463 1.05 -12.03 -21.44
C GLU A 463 0.37 -13.32 -21.89
N THR A 464 1.05 -14.05 -22.80
CA THR A 464 0.50 -15.25 -23.44
C THR A 464 0.18 -16.32 -22.42
N ALA A 465 1.11 -16.63 -21.51
CA ALA A 465 0.87 -17.65 -20.49
C ALA A 465 -0.26 -17.24 -19.52
N SER A 466 -0.39 -15.95 -19.16
CA SER A 466 -1.52 -15.47 -18.35
C SER A 466 -2.87 -15.69 -19.05
N ALA A 467 -2.93 -15.41 -20.35
CA ALA A 467 -4.14 -15.64 -21.14
C ALA A 467 -4.48 -17.15 -21.28
N GLN A 468 -3.46 -18.00 -21.22
CA GLN A 468 -3.60 -19.45 -21.27
C GLN A 468 -3.99 -20.08 -19.93
N MET A 469 -3.63 -19.44 -18.81
CA MET A 469 -3.88 -19.96 -17.47
C MET A 469 -5.10 -19.36 -16.77
N LEU A 470 -5.33 -18.02 -16.87
CA LEU A 470 -6.39 -17.38 -16.12
C LEU A 470 -7.77 -17.82 -16.59
N THR A 471 -8.60 -18.32 -15.65
CA THR A 471 -10.00 -18.74 -15.92
C THR A 471 -10.81 -17.57 -16.44
N TYR A 472 -10.69 -16.41 -15.78
CA TYR A 472 -11.37 -15.17 -16.16
C TYR A 472 -10.37 -14.03 -16.28
N ARG A 473 -10.48 -13.26 -17.35
CA ARG A 473 -9.60 -12.13 -17.63
C ARG A 473 -10.42 -10.91 -18.02
N SER A 474 -10.02 -9.76 -17.53
CA SER A 474 -10.55 -8.47 -17.97
C SER A 474 -9.57 -7.84 -18.97
N SER A 475 -10.07 -7.39 -20.11
CA SER A 475 -9.24 -6.72 -21.12
C SER A 475 -8.96 -5.26 -20.84
N SER A 476 -9.82 -4.61 -20.04
CA SER A 476 -9.68 -3.23 -19.58
C SER A 476 -10.63 -2.97 -18.42
N ALA A 477 -10.48 -1.83 -17.75
CA ALA A 477 -11.33 -1.45 -16.63
C ALA A 477 -12.84 -1.53 -16.94
N ASN A 478 -13.24 -1.11 -18.13
CA ASN A 478 -14.62 -1.16 -18.63
C ASN A 478 -14.89 -2.35 -19.57
N GLY A 479 -13.87 -3.15 -19.89
CA GLY A 479 -13.97 -4.26 -20.82
C GLY A 479 -14.81 -5.43 -20.31
N ALA A 480 -15.31 -6.23 -21.24
CA ALA A 480 -15.98 -7.49 -20.89
C ALA A 480 -15.02 -8.48 -20.22
N ILE A 481 -15.57 -9.34 -19.39
CA ILE A 481 -14.86 -10.46 -18.81
C ILE A 481 -14.75 -11.54 -19.89
N GLN A 482 -13.54 -12.05 -20.11
CA GLN A 482 -13.23 -13.09 -21.09
C GLN A 482 -13.02 -14.41 -20.36
N ASN A 483 -13.61 -15.48 -20.89
CA ASN A 483 -13.38 -16.85 -20.48
C ASN A 483 -12.12 -17.40 -21.14
N ASN A 484 -11.42 -18.28 -20.44
CA ASN A 484 -10.30 -19.02 -21.02
C ASN A 484 -10.82 -20.07 -22.02
N THR A 485 -10.38 -19.99 -23.26
CA THR A 485 -10.69 -20.96 -24.31
C THR A 485 -9.52 -21.88 -24.63
N TRP A 486 -8.29 -21.49 -24.29
CA TRP A 486 -7.11 -22.27 -24.59
C TRP A 486 -7.07 -23.61 -23.84
N LEU A 487 -7.48 -23.59 -22.57
CA LEU A 487 -7.54 -24.80 -21.73
C LEU A 487 -8.45 -25.87 -22.36
N SER A 488 -9.60 -25.47 -22.88
CA SER A 488 -10.55 -26.39 -23.48
C SER A 488 -10.23 -26.75 -24.92
N ALA A 489 -9.71 -25.80 -25.70
CA ALA A 489 -9.47 -25.99 -27.14
C ALA A 489 -8.10 -26.57 -27.46
N THR A 490 -7.10 -26.37 -26.60
CA THR A 490 -5.70 -26.75 -26.89
C THR A 490 -5.14 -27.71 -25.86
N TYR A 491 -5.20 -27.30 -24.56
CA TYR A 491 -4.56 -28.07 -23.51
C TYR A 491 -5.27 -29.38 -23.24
N ARG A 492 -6.57 -29.38 -23.01
CA ARG A 492 -7.35 -30.57 -22.70
C ARG A 492 -7.27 -31.65 -23.78
N PRO A 493 -7.43 -31.33 -25.08
CA PRO A 493 -7.27 -32.34 -26.15
C PRO A 493 -5.87 -32.96 -26.21
N MET A 494 -4.80 -32.17 -25.90
CA MET A 494 -3.45 -32.67 -25.87
C MET A 494 -3.21 -33.70 -24.79
N ILE A 495 -3.65 -33.42 -23.56
CA ILE A 495 -3.42 -34.27 -22.41
C ILE A 495 -4.43 -35.43 -22.27
N THR A 496 -5.44 -35.48 -23.14
CA THR A 496 -6.41 -36.57 -23.22
C THR A 496 -5.92 -37.64 -24.19
N PHE A 497 -5.81 -38.87 -23.72
CA PHE A 497 -5.41 -39.98 -24.53
C PHE A 497 -6.64 -40.79 -24.98
N LEU A 498 -6.85 -40.89 -26.26
CA LEU A 498 -7.85 -41.77 -26.84
C LEU A 498 -7.38 -43.26 -26.82
N PRO A 499 -8.25 -44.23 -26.88
CA PRO A 499 -7.83 -45.63 -26.93
C PRO A 499 -6.94 -45.98 -28.13
N SER A 500 -6.99 -45.14 -29.19
CA SER A 500 -6.13 -45.25 -30.38
C SER A 500 -4.76 -44.61 -30.23
N ASP A 501 -4.57 -43.76 -29.24
CA ASP A 501 -3.33 -43.09 -28.99
C ASP A 501 -2.31 -43.99 -28.29
N PRO A 502 -0.99 -43.78 -28.50
CA PRO A 502 -0.01 -44.36 -27.59
C PRO A 502 -0.30 -43.95 -26.16
N GLN A 503 -0.33 -44.89 -25.23
CA GLN A 503 -0.68 -44.64 -23.85
C GLN A 503 0.54 -44.26 -23.01
N PRO A 504 0.40 -43.33 -22.00
CA PRO A 504 1.53 -42.96 -21.15
C PRO A 504 1.98 -44.12 -20.27
N THR A 505 3.28 -44.30 -20.16
CA THR A 505 3.90 -45.29 -19.29
C THR A 505 4.20 -44.76 -17.89
N TYR A 506 4.08 -43.45 -17.70
CA TYR A 506 4.31 -42.78 -16.43
C TYR A 506 3.04 -42.68 -15.62
N ARG A 507 3.18 -42.77 -14.30
CA ARG A 507 2.13 -42.43 -13.35
C ARG A 507 1.98 -40.92 -13.20
N PHE A 508 0.78 -40.41 -13.01
CA PHE A 508 0.50 -38.99 -12.80
C PHE A 508 -0.08 -38.74 -11.42
N ILE A 509 0.57 -37.90 -10.62
CA ILE A 509 0.09 -37.47 -9.31
C ILE A 509 0.04 -35.94 -9.22
N ALA A 510 -0.84 -35.42 -8.37
CA ALA A 510 -1.02 -33.99 -8.19
C ALA A 510 -1.17 -33.61 -6.71
N THR A 511 -0.65 -32.43 -6.35
CA THR A 511 -0.90 -31.82 -5.06
C THR A 511 -1.65 -30.51 -5.23
N SER A 512 -2.44 -30.17 -4.21
CA SER A 512 -3.11 -28.89 -4.07
C SER A 512 -2.74 -28.25 -2.75
N GLN A 513 -2.54 -26.95 -2.76
CA GLN A 513 -2.39 -26.14 -1.55
C GLN A 513 -3.75 -25.80 -0.93
N GLY A 514 -4.84 -26.29 -1.48
CA GLY A 514 -6.18 -26.15 -0.90
C GLY A 514 -6.42 -27.16 0.21
N SER A 515 -7.21 -26.72 1.21
CA SER A 515 -7.61 -27.55 2.35
C SER A 515 -8.29 -28.84 1.92
N GLU A 516 -7.86 -29.97 2.48
CA GLU A 516 -8.50 -31.29 2.31
C GLU A 516 -9.99 -31.31 2.68
N CYS A 517 -10.38 -30.47 3.64
CA CYS A 517 -11.78 -30.34 4.06
C CYS A 517 -12.57 -29.34 3.18
N GLY A 518 -11.97 -28.81 2.12
CA GLY A 518 -12.63 -27.93 1.17
C GLY A 518 -13.01 -26.56 1.76
N THR A 519 -12.28 -26.11 2.78
CA THR A 519 -12.58 -24.86 3.47
C THR A 519 -12.47 -23.66 2.53
N GLN A 520 -13.57 -22.94 2.34
CA GLN A 520 -13.57 -21.71 1.56
C GLN A 520 -12.86 -20.58 2.31
N LEU A 521 -12.17 -19.72 1.59
CA LEU A 521 -11.54 -18.50 2.15
C LEU A 521 -12.61 -17.47 2.55
N PHE A 522 -13.60 -17.28 1.70
CA PHE A 522 -14.71 -16.35 1.91
C PHE A 522 -15.88 -16.67 0.95
N PRO A 523 -17.12 -16.25 1.27
CA PRO A 523 -18.29 -16.48 0.41
C PRO A 523 -18.28 -15.60 -0.85
N PRO A 524 -19.08 -15.95 -1.88
CA PRO A 524 -19.33 -15.11 -3.04
C PRO A 524 -19.80 -13.70 -2.66
N SER A 525 -19.48 -12.72 -3.48
CA SER A 525 -19.76 -11.29 -3.24
C SER A 525 -19.01 -10.64 -2.08
N SER A 526 -18.07 -11.34 -1.47
CA SER A 526 -17.25 -10.75 -0.41
C SER A 526 -16.48 -9.53 -0.90
N GLN A 527 -16.34 -8.56 -0.03
CA GLN A 527 -15.50 -7.39 -0.27
C GLN A 527 -14.03 -7.80 -0.19
N LEU A 528 -13.34 -7.76 -1.34
CA LEU A 528 -11.92 -8.10 -1.43
C LEU A 528 -11.04 -6.94 -0.96
N LEU A 529 -11.45 -5.72 -1.29
CA LEU A 529 -10.73 -4.50 -0.97
C LEU A 529 -11.73 -3.35 -0.82
N ASP A 530 -11.60 -2.57 0.25
CA ASP A 530 -12.24 -1.27 0.41
C ASP A 530 -11.23 -0.31 1.03
N VAL A 531 -10.80 0.67 0.26
CA VAL A 531 -9.91 1.73 0.71
C VAL A 531 -10.64 3.04 0.54
N GLN A 532 -10.91 3.71 1.64
CA GLN A 532 -11.52 5.02 1.66
C GLN A 532 -10.56 6.00 2.33
N GLY A 533 -10.34 7.13 1.68
CA GLY A 533 -9.49 8.18 2.19
C GLY A 533 -10.12 9.55 2.00
N ASN A 534 -10.16 10.32 3.08
CA ASN A 534 -10.52 11.72 3.04
C ASN A 534 -9.38 12.52 3.69
N GLY A 535 -9.02 13.63 3.09
CA GLY A 535 -8.01 14.50 3.65
C GLY A 535 -8.21 15.93 3.24
N GLY A 536 -8.10 16.86 4.20
CA GLY A 536 -7.86 18.26 3.93
C GLY A 536 -6.37 18.47 3.76
N ALA A 537 -5.93 18.82 2.55
CA ALA A 537 -4.59 19.31 2.37
C ALA A 537 -4.57 20.79 2.72
N ALA A 538 -4.30 21.11 3.98
CA ALA A 538 -3.56 22.33 4.22
C ALA A 538 -2.17 22.08 3.67
N MET A 539 -1.92 22.50 2.45
CA MET A 539 -0.56 22.52 1.91
C MET A 539 0.22 23.57 2.68
N ILE A 540 0.83 23.12 3.77
CA ILE A 540 1.60 23.95 4.71
C ILE A 540 2.76 24.68 3.99
N ILE A 541 3.11 24.20 2.80
CA ILE A 541 4.26 24.66 2.02
C ILE A 541 3.97 25.96 1.29
N ILE A 542 2.73 26.19 0.88
CA ILE A 542 2.34 27.42 0.18
C ILE A 542 1.31 28.14 1.05
N PRO A 543 1.64 29.30 1.63
CA PRO A 543 0.64 30.12 2.28
C PRO A 543 -0.52 30.39 1.32
N GLY A 544 -1.74 29.95 1.67
CA GLY A 544 -2.94 30.13 0.85
C GLY A 544 -3.25 29.02 -0.14
N LEU A 545 -2.46 27.96 -0.28
CA LEU A 545 -2.86 26.77 -1.04
C LEU A 545 -3.56 25.78 -0.14
N ASN A 546 -4.83 25.55 -0.41
CA ASN A 546 -5.67 24.59 0.29
C ASN A 546 -6.23 23.56 -0.69
N GLY A 547 -6.35 22.33 -0.25
CA GLY A 547 -6.92 21.27 -1.06
C GLY A 547 -7.83 20.36 -0.24
N ASN A 548 -8.82 19.79 -0.87
CA ASN A 548 -9.58 18.69 -0.31
C ASN A 548 -9.56 17.52 -1.28
N VAL A 549 -9.43 16.34 -0.72
CA VAL A 549 -9.25 15.13 -1.47
C VAL A 549 -10.13 14.03 -0.92
N GLU A 550 -10.73 13.29 -1.84
CA GLU A 550 -11.49 12.08 -1.56
C GLU A 550 -11.00 10.95 -2.47
N ALA A 551 -10.71 9.80 -1.89
CA ALA A 551 -10.45 8.58 -2.62
C ALA A 551 -11.34 7.45 -2.11
N LYS A 552 -11.87 6.66 -3.04
CA LYS A 552 -12.63 5.46 -2.75
C LYS A 552 -12.29 4.39 -3.76
N ILE A 553 -11.69 3.31 -3.29
CA ILE A 553 -11.28 2.19 -4.12
C ILE A 553 -11.89 0.92 -3.53
N LYS A 554 -12.68 0.22 -4.33
CA LYS A 554 -13.35 -1.03 -3.94
C LYS A 554 -13.15 -2.10 -4.99
N ALA A 555 -12.95 -3.33 -4.51
CA ALA A 555 -13.05 -4.53 -5.31
C ALA A 555 -13.88 -5.57 -4.55
N ASN A 556 -14.76 -6.22 -5.26
CA ASN A 556 -15.58 -7.31 -4.71
C ASN A 556 -15.33 -8.60 -5.49
N ALA A 557 -15.51 -9.73 -4.81
CA ALA A 557 -15.50 -11.06 -5.40
C ALA A 557 -16.71 -11.26 -6.32
N LEU A 558 -16.57 -12.18 -7.26
CA LEU A 558 -17.66 -12.62 -8.12
C LEU A 558 -18.86 -13.07 -7.27
N PRO A 559 -20.08 -12.69 -7.63
CA PRO A 559 -21.28 -13.13 -6.93
C PRO A 559 -21.61 -14.58 -7.29
N ALA A 560 -22.51 -15.19 -6.54
CA ALA A 560 -23.11 -16.46 -6.94
C ALA A 560 -23.73 -16.34 -8.34
N LEU A 561 -23.87 -17.47 -9.03
CA LEU A 561 -24.47 -17.52 -10.37
C LEU A 561 -25.84 -16.81 -10.38
N GLY A 562 -26.08 -15.99 -11.39
CA GLY A 562 -27.27 -15.15 -11.51
C GLY A 562 -27.29 -13.90 -10.63
N GLY A 563 -26.34 -13.75 -9.70
CA GLY A 563 -26.23 -12.59 -8.84
C GLY A 563 -25.66 -11.34 -9.54
N SER A 564 -25.89 -10.19 -8.95
CA SER A 564 -25.34 -8.91 -9.44
C SER A 564 -24.53 -8.22 -8.35
N ILE A 565 -23.46 -7.47 -8.74
CA ILE A 565 -22.62 -6.74 -7.82
C ILE A 565 -21.84 -5.64 -8.54
N GLU A 566 -21.52 -4.53 -7.84
CA GLU A 566 -20.46 -3.60 -8.25
C GLU A 566 -19.11 -4.27 -8.01
N LEU A 567 -18.49 -4.83 -9.07
CA LEU A 567 -17.23 -5.56 -8.96
C LEU A 567 -16.05 -4.66 -8.60
N SER A 568 -16.04 -3.44 -9.13
CA SER A 568 -14.97 -2.50 -8.87
C SER A 568 -15.45 -1.06 -8.88
N LYS A 569 -14.78 -0.25 -8.06
CA LYS A 569 -14.95 1.20 -8.02
C LYS A 569 -13.62 1.86 -7.73
N VAL A 570 -13.28 2.88 -8.54
CA VAL A 570 -12.15 3.77 -8.29
C VAL A 570 -12.65 5.18 -8.46
N LYS A 571 -12.79 5.91 -7.37
CA LYS A 571 -13.13 7.35 -7.37
C LYS A 571 -11.98 8.10 -6.74
N LEU A 572 -11.40 9.04 -7.47
CA LEU A 572 -10.40 9.97 -6.99
C LEU A 572 -10.92 11.38 -7.27
N GLU A 573 -11.06 12.19 -6.27
CA GLU A 573 -11.48 13.57 -6.39
C GLU A 573 -10.49 14.49 -5.68
N ALA A 574 -10.01 15.53 -6.36
CA ALA A 574 -9.15 16.53 -5.78
C ALA A 574 -9.66 17.93 -6.11
N LYS A 575 -9.73 18.77 -5.10
CA LYS A 575 -10.07 20.19 -5.21
C LYS A 575 -8.87 21.00 -4.73
N ILE A 576 -8.33 21.84 -5.56
CA ILE A 576 -7.20 22.72 -5.22
C ILE A 576 -7.66 24.16 -5.29
N LYS A 577 -7.39 24.91 -4.21
CA LYS A 577 -7.61 26.35 -4.11
C LYS A 577 -6.26 27.01 -3.77
N TYR A 578 -6.00 28.17 -4.34
CA TYR A 578 -4.87 29.00 -3.99
C TYR A 578 -5.38 30.34 -3.51
N PHE A 579 -5.12 30.69 -2.25
CA PHE A 579 -5.79 31.80 -1.58
C PHE A 579 -7.31 31.71 -1.75
N PHE A 580 -7.95 32.68 -2.38
CA PHE A 580 -9.40 32.72 -2.64
C PHE A 580 -9.77 32.16 -4.02
N VAL A 581 -8.77 31.82 -4.84
CA VAL A 581 -8.99 31.36 -6.22
C VAL A 581 -9.09 29.85 -6.26
N ARG A 582 -10.22 29.36 -6.74
CA ARG A 582 -10.38 27.93 -7.05
C ARG A 582 -9.53 27.60 -8.27
N ILE A 583 -8.37 26.91 -8.08
CA ILE A 583 -7.50 26.56 -9.19
C ILE A 583 -8.15 25.48 -10.04
N LYS A 584 -8.51 24.35 -9.43
CA LYS A 584 -9.09 23.23 -10.18
C LYS A 584 -9.83 22.23 -9.27
N LYS A 585 -10.89 21.66 -9.80
CA LYS A 585 -11.48 20.40 -9.32
C LYS A 585 -11.22 19.36 -10.40
N GLU A 586 -10.63 18.25 -10.03
CA GLU A 586 -10.52 17.07 -10.88
C GLU A 586 -11.15 15.86 -10.23
N THR A 587 -11.75 15.02 -11.06
CA THR A 587 -12.41 13.81 -10.62
C THR A 587 -12.13 12.72 -11.64
N PHE A 588 -11.48 11.66 -11.20
CA PHE A 588 -11.48 10.38 -11.89
C PHE A 588 -12.52 9.48 -11.23
N ASN A 589 -13.40 8.89 -12.02
CA ASN A 589 -14.43 8.00 -11.52
C ASN A 589 -14.60 6.82 -12.46
N HIS A 590 -14.36 5.64 -11.95
CA HIS A 590 -14.61 4.37 -12.61
C HIS A 590 -15.50 3.51 -11.72
N SER A 591 -16.46 2.82 -12.30
CA SER A 591 -17.30 1.81 -11.65
C SER A 591 -17.71 0.77 -12.67
N TYR A 592 -17.53 -0.50 -12.30
CA TYR A 592 -17.97 -1.63 -13.11
C TYR A 592 -18.95 -2.49 -12.33
N THR A 593 -20.18 -2.57 -12.82
CA THR A 593 -21.25 -3.38 -12.22
C THR A 593 -21.53 -4.59 -13.10
N LEU A 594 -21.50 -5.77 -12.50
CA LEU A 594 -21.94 -7.02 -13.11
C LEU A 594 -23.42 -7.23 -12.76
N ASN A 595 -24.29 -7.07 -13.76
CA ASN A 595 -25.75 -7.09 -13.54
C ASN A 595 -26.30 -8.51 -13.40
N SER A 596 -25.67 -9.48 -14.04
CA SER A 596 -26.04 -10.91 -13.90
C SER A 596 -24.78 -11.74 -14.12
N SER A 597 -24.40 -12.57 -13.14
CA SER A 597 -23.20 -13.38 -13.24
C SER A 597 -23.48 -14.71 -13.95
N ALA A 598 -22.77 -14.92 -15.04
CA ALA A 598 -22.59 -16.22 -15.68
C ALA A 598 -21.26 -16.89 -15.29
N TYR A 599 -20.48 -16.25 -14.40
CA TYR A 599 -19.14 -16.68 -14.00
C TYR A 599 -19.19 -17.39 -12.65
N LEU A 600 -18.41 -18.46 -12.52
CA LEU A 600 -18.31 -19.19 -11.26
C LEU A 600 -17.64 -18.35 -10.17
N PRO A 601 -18.14 -18.36 -8.93
CA PRO A 601 -17.61 -17.58 -7.81
C PRO A 601 -16.36 -18.26 -7.21
N ILE A 602 -15.27 -18.29 -7.95
CA ILE A 602 -14.04 -19.01 -7.60
C ILE A 602 -13.09 -18.22 -6.68
N ASP A 603 -13.33 -16.93 -6.47
CA ASP A 603 -12.41 -16.04 -5.77
C ASP A 603 -12.09 -16.48 -4.33
N GLY A 604 -13.08 -17.01 -3.64
CA GLY A 604 -12.95 -17.52 -2.27
C GLY A 604 -13.02 -19.05 -2.17
N ALA A 605 -12.85 -19.78 -3.26
CA ALA A 605 -12.88 -21.25 -3.25
C ALA A 605 -11.71 -21.81 -2.40
N SER A 606 -11.84 -23.08 -1.96
CA SER A 606 -10.68 -23.81 -1.42
C SER A 606 -9.61 -23.95 -2.51
N GLY A 607 -8.36 -23.66 -2.18
CA GLY A 607 -7.26 -23.73 -3.15
C GLY A 607 -5.97 -23.11 -2.64
N GLY A 608 -4.93 -23.23 -3.42
CA GLY A 608 -3.68 -22.51 -3.21
C GLY A 608 -3.91 -21.00 -3.27
N THR A 609 -3.39 -20.25 -2.29
CA THR A 609 -3.72 -18.86 -2.08
C THR A 609 -2.66 -17.92 -2.60
N SER A 610 -3.09 -16.73 -3.02
CA SER A 610 -2.18 -15.62 -3.30
C SER A 610 -2.62 -14.37 -2.53
N PRO A 611 -1.67 -13.60 -1.96
CA PRO A 611 -2.01 -12.38 -1.25
C PRO A 611 -2.49 -11.30 -2.22
N ILE A 612 -3.45 -10.50 -1.79
CA ILE A 612 -3.93 -9.34 -2.57
C ILE A 612 -2.76 -8.37 -2.88
N GLY A 613 -1.81 -8.27 -1.97
CA GLY A 613 -0.60 -7.45 -2.14
C GLY A 613 0.27 -7.83 -3.34
N ALA A 614 0.23 -9.08 -3.79
CA ALA A 614 0.97 -9.52 -4.98
C ALA A 614 0.57 -8.79 -6.27
N MET A 615 -0.61 -8.15 -6.28
CA MET A 615 -1.10 -7.35 -7.40
C MET A 615 -0.71 -5.86 -7.29
N GLY A 616 0.18 -5.49 -6.37
CA GLY A 616 0.56 -4.09 -6.13
C GLY A 616 -0.52 -3.23 -5.46
N ILE A 617 -1.62 -3.85 -5.01
CA ILE A 617 -2.78 -3.18 -4.39
C ILE A 617 -2.94 -3.51 -2.91
N ALA A 618 -1.85 -3.77 -2.21
CA ALA A 618 -1.89 -3.90 -0.76
C ALA A 618 -2.50 -2.63 -0.14
N PRO A 619 -3.39 -2.72 0.86
CA PRO A 619 -4.03 -1.57 1.48
C PRO A 619 -3.03 -0.51 1.97
N GLN A 620 -1.89 -0.93 2.48
CA GLN A 620 -0.80 -0.06 2.91
C GLN A 620 -0.15 0.70 1.75
N SER A 621 0.05 0.03 0.61
CA SER A 621 0.57 0.67 -0.61
C SER A 621 -0.45 1.67 -1.17
N MET A 622 -1.75 1.36 -1.07
CA MET A 622 -2.82 2.25 -1.53
C MET A 622 -2.99 3.47 -0.63
N GLY A 623 -2.78 3.32 0.67
CA GLY A 623 -2.70 4.46 1.60
C GLY A 623 -1.60 5.45 1.19
N GLY A 624 -0.45 4.93 0.81
CA GLY A 624 0.63 5.70 0.20
C GLY A 624 0.21 6.39 -1.10
N ILE A 625 -0.51 5.69 -2.00
CA ILE A 625 -1.00 6.25 -3.27
C ILE A 625 -2.00 7.37 -3.04
N ILE A 626 -2.96 7.16 -2.18
CA ILE A 626 -3.98 8.14 -1.87
C ILE A 626 -3.36 9.35 -1.18
N GLY A 627 -2.54 9.14 -0.15
CA GLY A 627 -1.78 10.20 0.52
C GLY A 627 -0.82 10.93 -0.40
N PHE A 628 -0.28 10.20 -1.30
CA PHE A 628 0.68 10.63 -2.28
C PHE A 628 0.08 11.52 -3.38
N PHE A 629 -1.01 11.10 -4.06
CA PHE A 629 -1.66 11.89 -5.10
C PHE A 629 -2.29 13.17 -4.58
N LEU A 630 -2.55 13.17 -3.30
CA LEU A 630 -3.45 14.14 -2.73
C LEU A 630 -2.74 15.10 -1.78
N GLY A 631 -1.43 14.94 -1.59
CA GLY A 631 -0.64 15.82 -0.72
C GLY A 631 -1.17 15.89 0.72
N ALA A 632 -1.99 14.92 1.11
CA ALA A 632 -2.74 14.97 2.35
C ALA A 632 -1.87 14.47 3.50
N TYR A 633 -1.43 15.36 4.32
CA TYR A 633 -0.60 15.10 5.52
C TYR A 633 -1.34 14.32 6.61
N LYS A 634 -2.66 14.26 6.57
CA LYS A 634 -3.51 13.47 7.46
C LYS A 634 -4.64 12.86 6.66
N LEU A 635 -4.36 11.72 6.05
CA LEU A 635 -5.39 10.87 5.52
C LEU A 635 -5.93 9.99 6.62
N ASN A 636 -7.18 10.15 6.93
CA ASN A 636 -7.93 9.11 7.61
C ASN A 636 -8.22 8.02 6.58
N LEU A 637 -7.41 6.97 6.60
CA LEU A 637 -7.61 5.80 5.78
C LEU A 637 -8.42 4.78 6.55
N ASN A 638 -9.57 4.43 6.01
CA ASN A 638 -10.27 3.23 6.41
C ASN A 638 -9.98 2.15 5.37
N THR A 639 -9.35 1.06 5.78
CA THR A 639 -8.98 -0.03 4.90
C THR A 639 -9.60 -1.32 5.42
N ALA A 640 -10.38 -1.98 4.57
CA ALA A 640 -10.82 -3.34 4.81
C ALA A 640 -10.40 -4.19 3.61
N SER A 641 -9.79 -5.33 3.87
CA SER A 641 -9.42 -6.28 2.83
C SER A 641 -9.39 -7.70 3.37
N VAL A 642 -9.65 -8.66 2.48
CA VAL A 642 -9.24 -10.04 2.74
C VAL A 642 -7.71 -10.13 2.54
N SER A 643 -7.05 -11.01 3.26
CA SER A 643 -5.59 -11.15 3.15
C SER A 643 -5.21 -11.81 1.82
N ASN A 644 -5.90 -12.89 1.49
CA ASN A 644 -5.61 -13.76 0.35
C ASN A 644 -6.88 -14.05 -0.45
N PHE A 645 -6.70 -14.48 -1.68
CA PHE A 645 -7.74 -15.06 -2.55
C PHE A 645 -7.31 -16.44 -3.06
N ALA A 646 -8.24 -17.25 -3.52
CA ALA A 646 -7.95 -18.53 -4.15
C ALA A 646 -7.29 -18.29 -5.52
N PHE A 647 -6.01 -18.62 -5.65
CA PHE A 647 -5.27 -18.48 -6.90
C PHE A 647 -5.40 -19.71 -7.78
N VAL A 648 -5.19 -20.91 -7.21
CA VAL A 648 -5.46 -22.17 -7.91
C VAL A 648 -6.50 -22.95 -7.12
N PRO A 649 -7.77 -22.96 -7.57
CA PRO A 649 -8.80 -23.75 -6.91
C PRO A 649 -8.44 -25.23 -6.84
N THR A 650 -8.73 -25.90 -5.73
CA THR A 650 -8.43 -27.33 -5.51
C THR A 650 -8.85 -28.23 -6.69
N PRO A 651 -10.06 -28.09 -7.27
CA PRO A 651 -10.44 -28.90 -8.43
C PRO A 651 -9.55 -28.70 -9.64
N SER A 652 -8.98 -27.48 -9.80
CA SER A 652 -8.03 -27.15 -10.85
C SER A 652 -6.66 -27.78 -10.59
N ALA A 653 -6.15 -27.67 -9.35
CA ALA A 653 -4.84 -28.21 -8.98
C ALA A 653 -4.78 -29.73 -9.11
N LEU A 654 -5.84 -30.42 -8.71
CA LEU A 654 -5.94 -31.88 -8.76
C LEU A 654 -6.50 -32.42 -10.07
N ASP A 655 -6.87 -31.54 -11.00
CA ASP A 655 -7.55 -31.86 -12.27
C ASP A 655 -8.78 -32.77 -12.09
N VAL A 656 -9.58 -32.46 -11.09
CA VAL A 656 -10.76 -33.27 -10.73
C VAL A 656 -11.88 -33.03 -11.72
N GLN A 657 -12.43 -34.10 -12.26
CA GLN A 657 -13.65 -34.06 -13.06
C GLN A 657 -14.77 -34.76 -12.32
N THR A 658 -15.85 -34.03 -12.00
CA THR A 658 -17.06 -34.61 -11.52
C THR A 658 -18.00 -34.91 -12.70
N TYR A 659 -18.80 -35.95 -12.62
CA TYR A 659 -19.76 -36.35 -13.68
C TYR A 659 -20.83 -35.30 -13.94
N ASP A 660 -21.12 -34.44 -12.95
CA ASP A 660 -22.20 -33.46 -12.99
C ASP A 660 -21.67 -32.04 -13.00
N THR A 661 -21.03 -31.62 -14.10
CA THR A 661 -20.44 -30.27 -14.28
C THR A 661 -19.38 -29.92 -13.24
N PRO A 662 -18.10 -29.97 -13.60
CA PRO A 662 -17.02 -29.56 -12.72
C PRO A 662 -17.12 -28.06 -12.44
N SER A 663 -17.52 -27.69 -11.26
CA SER A 663 -17.47 -26.31 -10.84
C SER A 663 -16.17 -26.05 -10.10
N LEU A 664 -15.32 -25.17 -10.62
CA LEU A 664 -14.09 -24.72 -9.91
C LEU A 664 -14.40 -24.09 -8.54
N SER A 665 -15.65 -23.73 -8.31
CA SER A 665 -16.16 -23.24 -7.03
C SER A 665 -16.71 -24.35 -6.14
N SER A 666 -16.73 -25.61 -6.61
CA SER A 666 -17.22 -26.74 -5.80
C SER A 666 -16.24 -27.01 -4.67
N THR A 667 -16.80 -27.28 -3.51
CA THR A 667 -16.07 -27.80 -2.37
C THR A 667 -15.66 -29.23 -2.68
N TYR A 668 -14.37 -29.50 -2.80
CA TYR A 668 -13.85 -30.85 -2.95
C TYR A 668 -13.52 -31.39 -1.57
N ILE A 669 -14.33 -32.33 -1.10
CA ILE A 669 -14.18 -32.97 0.22
C ILE A 669 -14.02 -34.48 0.03
N GLY A 670 -13.11 -35.07 0.78
CA GLY A 670 -12.96 -36.52 0.92
C GLY A 670 -11.89 -37.15 0.05
N GLY A 671 -11.54 -38.35 0.38
CA GLY A 671 -10.48 -39.23 -0.12
C GLY A 671 -9.65 -38.70 -1.29
N TRP A 672 -8.64 -38.04 -0.98
CA TRP A 672 -7.69 -37.43 -1.95
C TRP A 672 -6.96 -38.50 -2.79
N HIS A 673 -7.15 -39.78 -2.45
CA HIS A 673 -6.72 -40.91 -3.26
C HIS A 673 -7.79 -41.25 -4.29
N LEU A 674 -7.54 -40.88 -5.51
CA LEU A 674 -8.34 -41.33 -6.65
C LEU A 674 -7.94 -42.77 -7.02
N THR A 675 -8.21 -43.70 -6.15
CA THR A 675 -7.82 -45.12 -6.33
C THR A 675 -8.65 -45.84 -7.37
N ASN A 676 -9.62 -45.17 -8.00
CA ASN A 676 -10.49 -45.81 -8.96
C ASN A 676 -10.03 -45.54 -10.41
N PRO A 677 -9.28 -46.45 -11.04
CA PRO A 677 -8.82 -46.31 -12.40
C PRO A 677 -9.93 -46.20 -13.45
N SER A 678 -11.17 -46.57 -13.11
CA SER A 678 -12.31 -46.44 -14.01
C SER A 678 -12.87 -45.00 -14.12
N ARG A 679 -12.43 -44.08 -13.25
CA ARG A 679 -12.81 -42.69 -13.34
C ARG A 679 -11.89 -41.93 -14.31
N ALA A 680 -12.06 -42.23 -15.57
CA ALA A 680 -11.43 -41.47 -16.63
C ALA A 680 -9.93 -41.25 -16.41
N ALA A 681 -9.16 -42.29 -16.54
CA ALA A 681 -7.70 -42.30 -16.45
C ALA A 681 -6.99 -41.25 -17.32
N THR A 682 -7.69 -40.52 -18.15
CA THR A 682 -7.14 -39.55 -19.07
C THR A 682 -7.19 -38.09 -18.60
N PHE A 683 -7.95 -37.78 -17.54
CA PHE A 683 -8.22 -36.37 -17.19
C PHE A 683 -7.84 -35.97 -15.79
N ILE A 684 -7.67 -36.92 -14.87
CA ILE A 684 -7.43 -36.62 -13.44
C ILE A 684 -6.16 -37.31 -12.96
N ALA A 685 -5.59 -36.78 -11.90
CA ALA A 685 -4.47 -37.44 -11.23
C ALA A 685 -4.87 -38.82 -10.76
N GLN A 686 -4.02 -39.81 -10.95
CA GLN A 686 -4.22 -41.16 -10.45
C GLN A 686 -4.22 -41.19 -8.92
N GLU A 687 -3.38 -40.37 -8.34
CA GLU A 687 -3.34 -40.09 -6.91
C GLU A 687 -3.16 -38.58 -6.68
N SER A 688 -3.77 -38.11 -5.60
CA SER A 688 -3.75 -36.67 -5.31
C SER A 688 -3.73 -36.41 -3.81
N PHE A 689 -3.25 -35.24 -3.45
CA PHE A 689 -3.04 -34.83 -2.08
C PHE A 689 -3.40 -33.35 -1.89
N GLY A 690 -4.16 -33.07 -0.84
CA GLY A 690 -4.43 -31.71 -0.37
C GLY A 690 -3.78 -31.44 0.98
N ASP A 691 -3.47 -30.20 1.26
CA ASP A 691 -2.90 -29.84 2.55
C ASP A 691 -3.99 -29.69 3.63
N THR A 692 -3.61 -29.47 4.89
CA THR A 692 -4.55 -29.40 6.02
C THR A 692 -5.37 -28.13 6.03
N SER A 693 -4.77 -27.02 5.52
CA SER A 693 -5.39 -25.71 5.37
C SER A 693 -5.20 -25.19 3.95
N ASN A 694 -5.78 -24.03 3.63
CA ASN A 694 -5.46 -23.35 2.39
C ASN A 694 -4.11 -22.66 2.55
N GLU A 695 -3.07 -23.22 1.95
CA GLU A 695 -1.70 -22.72 2.00
C GLU A 695 -1.41 -21.73 0.87
N SER A 696 -0.28 -21.03 0.97
CA SER A 696 0.22 -20.20 -0.11
C SER A 696 0.51 -21.04 -1.35
N HIS A 697 0.19 -20.49 -2.51
CA HIS A 697 0.45 -21.13 -3.80
C HIS A 697 1.89 -21.62 -3.90
N THR A 698 2.06 -22.89 -4.31
CA THR A 698 3.35 -23.58 -4.45
C THR A 698 4.19 -23.74 -3.18
N ARG A 699 3.62 -23.58 -1.98
CA ARG A 699 4.32 -23.84 -0.74
C ARG A 699 4.62 -25.34 -0.59
N PHE A 700 5.85 -25.65 -0.17
CA PHE A 700 6.16 -26.98 0.31
C PHE A 700 6.00 -27.03 1.82
N THR A 701 5.05 -27.81 2.32
CA THR A 701 4.88 -28.08 3.75
C THR A 701 5.59 -29.39 4.09
N ALA A 702 5.95 -29.61 5.36
CA ALA A 702 6.52 -30.90 5.80
C ALA A 702 5.62 -32.08 5.38
N ARG A 703 4.31 -31.91 5.45
CA ARG A 703 3.32 -32.93 5.15
C ARG A 703 3.25 -33.27 3.66
N ASN A 704 3.16 -32.28 2.77
CA ASN A 704 3.11 -32.55 1.34
C ASN A 704 4.48 -33.04 0.80
N ALA A 705 5.55 -32.55 1.35
CA ALA A 705 6.90 -32.97 1.03
C ALA A 705 7.14 -34.45 1.38
N GLU A 706 6.72 -34.89 2.59
CA GLU A 706 6.78 -36.30 3.02
C GLU A 706 5.91 -37.18 2.11
N TRP A 707 4.70 -36.73 1.79
CA TRP A 707 3.83 -37.47 0.88
C TRP A 707 4.46 -37.60 -0.51
N LEU A 708 5.02 -36.52 -1.05
CA LEU A 708 5.68 -36.51 -2.38
C LEU A 708 6.87 -37.47 -2.39
N PHE A 709 7.71 -37.44 -1.36
CA PHE A 709 8.87 -38.32 -1.27
C PHE A 709 8.47 -39.78 -1.22
N ASN A 710 7.46 -40.11 -0.42
CA ASN A 710 6.93 -41.48 -0.34
C ASN A 710 6.39 -41.95 -1.68
N GLU A 711 5.69 -41.11 -2.42
CA GLU A 711 5.20 -41.42 -3.79
C GLU A 711 6.36 -41.61 -4.79
N MET A 712 7.43 -40.80 -4.66
CA MET A 712 8.63 -40.91 -5.47
C MET A 712 9.39 -42.21 -5.19
N GLU A 713 9.42 -42.68 -3.95
CA GLU A 713 10.12 -43.90 -3.55
C GLU A 713 9.25 -45.17 -3.54
N ASN A 714 7.97 -45.04 -3.98
CA ASN A 714 6.96 -46.08 -3.89
C ASN A 714 6.77 -46.64 -2.46
N ILE A 715 6.93 -45.79 -1.46
CA ILE A 715 6.66 -46.11 -0.07
C ILE A 715 5.17 -45.95 0.19
N SER A 716 4.57 -46.85 0.93
CA SER A 716 3.15 -46.73 1.26
C SER A 716 2.87 -45.47 2.07
N ASN A 717 2.03 -44.60 1.57
CA ASN A 717 1.62 -43.36 2.24
C ASN A 717 0.58 -43.67 3.31
N THR A 718 0.83 -43.19 4.52
CA THR A 718 -0.11 -43.27 5.66
C THR A 718 -0.80 -41.91 5.94
N LEU A 719 -0.39 -40.88 5.20
CA LEU A 719 -0.87 -39.49 5.35
C LEU A 719 -2.24 -39.30 4.67
N ASN A 720 -3.22 -40.09 5.10
CA ASN A 720 -4.58 -39.99 4.59
C ASN A 720 -5.45 -39.22 5.57
N CYS A 721 -6.29 -38.35 5.08
CA CYS A 721 -7.40 -37.86 5.86
C CYS A 721 -8.43 -38.94 5.99
N SER A 722 -8.80 -39.30 7.23
CA SER A 722 -9.92 -40.19 7.47
C SER A 722 -11.25 -39.50 7.13
N ALA A 723 -12.30 -40.24 6.88
CA ALA A 723 -13.68 -39.78 6.61
C ALA A 723 -14.23 -38.76 7.65
N SER A 724 -13.53 -38.53 8.75
CA SER A 724 -13.87 -37.55 9.78
C SER A 724 -13.69 -36.10 9.37
N CYS A 725 -13.06 -35.84 8.22
CA CYS A 725 -12.92 -34.49 7.65
C CYS A 725 -14.15 -33.97 6.91
N ILE A 726 -15.27 -34.66 6.95
CA ILE A 726 -16.51 -34.18 6.35
C ILE A 726 -17.15 -33.19 7.34
N PRO A 727 -16.91 -31.87 7.24
CA PRO A 727 -17.68 -30.93 8.03
C PRO A 727 -19.07 -30.84 7.39
N ILE A 728 -20.05 -31.37 8.04
CA ILE A 728 -21.44 -31.17 7.65
C ILE A 728 -21.87 -29.72 7.89
N ASN A 729 -21.13 -29.02 8.75
CA ASN A 729 -21.33 -27.59 9.03
C ASN A 729 -19.98 -26.90 9.17
N ILE A 730 -19.81 -25.77 8.48
CA ILE A 730 -18.65 -24.89 8.67
C ILE A 730 -18.77 -24.28 10.07
N PRO A 731 -17.75 -24.40 10.93
CA PRO A 731 -17.78 -23.74 12.23
C PRO A 731 -17.97 -22.24 12.08
N SER A 732 -18.77 -21.65 12.94
CA SER A 732 -19.04 -20.22 12.92
C SER A 732 -18.96 -19.63 14.33
N ILE A 733 -18.43 -18.42 14.43
CA ILE A 733 -18.35 -17.66 15.67
C ILE A 733 -19.48 -16.64 15.69
N SER A 734 -20.24 -16.66 16.78
CA SER A 734 -21.32 -15.71 17.05
C SER A 734 -21.10 -15.04 18.41
N GLY A 735 -21.51 -13.79 18.54
CA GLY A 735 -21.36 -13.01 19.75
C GLY A 735 -21.71 -11.54 19.53
N PRO A 736 -21.46 -10.69 20.51
CA PRO A 736 -21.72 -9.26 20.41
C PRO A 736 -20.94 -8.64 19.23
N SER A 737 -21.56 -7.69 18.55
CA SER A 737 -20.90 -6.90 17.49
C SER A 737 -20.01 -5.78 18.02
N TYR A 738 -19.92 -5.66 19.35
CA TYR A 738 -19.15 -4.66 20.07
C TYR A 738 -18.41 -5.24 21.27
N ILE A 739 -17.22 -4.75 21.55
CA ILE A 739 -16.51 -4.91 22.82
C ILE A 739 -16.27 -3.52 23.38
N CYS A 740 -16.87 -3.24 24.53
CA CYS A 740 -16.76 -1.93 25.18
C CYS A 740 -15.49 -1.84 26.02
N ASP A 741 -14.94 -0.65 26.11
CA ASP A 741 -13.89 -0.32 27.11
C ASP A 741 -14.39 -0.68 28.52
N ASN A 742 -13.56 -1.40 29.28
CA ASN A 742 -13.89 -1.95 30.61
C ASN A 742 -15.03 -3.00 30.64
N GLY A 743 -15.54 -3.44 29.51
CA GLY A 743 -16.54 -4.51 29.39
C GLY A 743 -15.93 -5.86 29.03
N THR A 744 -16.67 -6.94 29.28
CA THR A 744 -16.34 -8.27 28.75
C THR A 744 -17.37 -8.69 27.70
N ALA A 745 -16.93 -9.39 26.67
CA ALA A 745 -17.78 -9.96 25.64
C ALA A 745 -17.53 -11.45 25.52
N THR A 746 -18.60 -12.23 25.39
CA THR A 746 -18.49 -13.69 25.24
C THR A 746 -18.90 -14.07 23.81
N TYR A 747 -18.02 -14.82 23.15
CA TYR A 747 -18.25 -15.39 21.82
C TYR A 747 -18.39 -16.89 21.91
N THR A 748 -19.29 -17.41 21.11
CA THR A 748 -19.58 -18.86 21.04
C THR A 748 -19.27 -19.37 19.65
N ILE A 749 -18.55 -20.48 19.56
CA ILE A 749 -18.33 -21.20 18.31
C ILE A 749 -19.32 -22.37 18.22
N SER A 750 -19.93 -22.54 17.07
CA SER A 750 -20.86 -23.63 16.76
C SER A 750 -20.41 -24.38 15.51
N GLY A 751 -20.91 -25.60 15.31
CA GLY A 751 -20.54 -26.42 14.15
C GLY A 751 -19.16 -27.06 14.25
N VAL A 752 -18.55 -27.11 15.44
CA VAL A 752 -17.25 -27.73 15.68
C VAL A 752 -17.36 -29.25 15.47
N PRO A 753 -16.51 -29.85 14.61
CA PRO A 753 -16.54 -31.31 14.39
C PRO A 753 -16.26 -32.10 15.66
N THR A 754 -16.82 -33.27 15.76
CA THR A 754 -16.61 -34.16 16.92
C THR A 754 -15.12 -34.58 16.99
N GLY A 755 -14.48 -34.36 18.14
CA GLY A 755 -13.06 -34.67 18.35
C GLY A 755 -12.09 -33.59 17.97
N ALA A 756 -12.56 -32.44 17.45
CA ALA A 756 -11.74 -31.27 17.21
C ALA A 756 -11.49 -30.50 18.50
N THR A 757 -10.36 -29.82 18.56
CA THR A 757 -9.98 -28.91 19.65
C THR A 757 -10.09 -27.48 19.17
N VAL A 758 -10.64 -26.58 19.99
CA VAL A 758 -10.76 -25.15 19.66
C VAL A 758 -9.67 -24.38 20.40
N ILE A 759 -8.88 -23.65 19.65
CA ILE A 759 -7.83 -22.75 20.16
C ILE A 759 -8.25 -21.34 19.81
N TRP A 760 -8.54 -20.53 20.81
CA TRP A 760 -8.92 -19.15 20.61
C TRP A 760 -7.69 -18.24 20.54
N ASP A 761 -7.61 -17.44 19.49
CA ASP A 761 -6.53 -16.45 19.27
C ASP A 761 -7.14 -15.13 18.73
N PRO A 762 -7.99 -14.47 19.52
CA PRO A 762 -8.61 -13.22 19.10
C PRO A 762 -7.57 -12.07 19.17
N PRO A 763 -7.36 -11.32 18.07
CA PRO A 763 -6.43 -10.20 18.07
C PRO A 763 -6.93 -9.04 18.91
N MET A 764 -6.02 -8.24 19.46
CA MET A 764 -6.28 -6.97 20.15
C MET A 764 -7.11 -7.03 21.44
N VAL A 765 -7.37 -8.22 21.97
CA VAL A 765 -8.14 -8.43 23.18
C VAL A 765 -7.42 -9.37 24.14
N GLU A 766 -7.67 -9.22 25.42
CA GLU A 766 -7.24 -10.15 26.45
C GLU A 766 -8.28 -11.26 26.61
N VAL A 767 -7.86 -12.50 26.56
CA VAL A 767 -8.73 -13.66 26.86
C VAL A 767 -8.86 -13.82 28.38
N ILE A 768 -10.04 -13.59 28.90
CA ILE A 768 -10.34 -13.75 30.34
C ILE A 768 -10.59 -15.22 30.70
N SER A 769 -11.31 -15.92 29.82
CA SER A 769 -11.54 -17.35 29.94
C SER A 769 -11.91 -17.94 28.60
N SER A 770 -11.54 -19.20 28.39
CA SER A 770 -11.91 -19.95 27.19
C SER A 770 -12.27 -21.38 27.49
N THR A 771 -13.16 -21.91 26.69
CA THR A 771 -13.56 -23.33 26.62
C THR A 771 -13.54 -23.79 25.17
N ALA A 772 -13.79 -25.08 24.94
CA ALA A 772 -13.93 -25.62 23.58
C ALA A 772 -15.09 -25.00 22.76
N SER A 773 -16.02 -24.29 23.39
CA SER A 773 -17.17 -23.71 22.69
C SER A 773 -17.33 -22.18 22.90
N GLN A 774 -16.61 -21.60 23.81
CA GLN A 774 -16.77 -20.18 24.15
C GLN A 774 -15.44 -19.52 24.53
N VAL A 775 -15.34 -18.24 24.24
CA VAL A 775 -14.28 -17.35 24.75
C VAL A 775 -14.91 -16.09 25.32
N THR A 776 -14.45 -15.68 26.49
CA THR A 776 -14.77 -14.38 27.07
C THR A 776 -13.54 -13.50 27.00
N VAL A 777 -13.68 -12.35 26.39
CA VAL A 777 -12.60 -11.41 26.11
C VAL A 777 -12.91 -10.03 26.67
N ARG A 778 -11.89 -9.23 26.90
CA ARG A 778 -11.97 -7.78 27.15
C ARG A 778 -10.92 -7.04 26.32
N LEU A 779 -11.09 -5.75 26.13
CA LEU A 779 -10.08 -4.94 25.46
C LEU A 779 -8.79 -4.92 26.28
N ASN A 780 -7.65 -4.99 25.61
CA ASN A 780 -6.34 -4.97 26.28
C ASN A 780 -6.01 -3.53 26.66
N ASN A 781 -5.96 -3.22 27.96
CA ASN A 781 -5.75 -1.87 28.48
C ASN A 781 -4.41 -1.29 27.99
N GLY A 782 -4.48 -0.42 27.01
CA GLY A 782 -3.36 0.39 26.50
C GLY A 782 -2.73 -0.05 25.17
N ASP A 783 -3.03 -1.26 24.66
CA ASP A 783 -2.37 -1.82 23.47
C ASP A 783 -3.34 -2.17 22.31
N TYR A 784 -4.52 -1.55 22.27
CA TYR A 784 -5.41 -1.79 21.13
C TYR A 784 -5.64 -0.52 20.31
N GLU A 785 -5.74 -0.68 18.99
CA GLU A 785 -6.19 0.37 18.11
C GLU A 785 -7.71 0.26 17.89
N PRO A 786 -8.49 1.33 18.03
CA PRO A 786 -9.92 1.31 17.74
C PRO A 786 -10.17 0.89 16.29
N GLY A 787 -11.07 -0.04 16.07
CA GLY A 787 -11.36 -0.53 14.72
C GLY A 787 -12.32 -1.70 14.69
N ALA A 788 -12.60 -2.16 13.48
CA ALA A 788 -13.36 -3.37 13.26
C ALA A 788 -12.41 -4.56 13.12
N TYR A 789 -12.46 -5.46 14.06
CA TYR A 789 -11.65 -6.68 14.10
C TYR A 789 -12.54 -7.91 14.05
N LYS A 790 -11.93 -9.06 13.81
CA LYS A 790 -12.63 -10.32 13.86
C LYS A 790 -12.14 -11.15 15.03
N ILE A 791 -13.05 -11.74 15.79
CA ILE A 791 -12.70 -12.74 16.79
C ILE A 791 -12.31 -14.02 16.04
N ARG A 792 -11.17 -14.59 16.40
CA ARG A 792 -10.58 -15.75 15.73
C ARG A 792 -10.50 -16.96 16.65
N ALA A 793 -10.72 -18.11 16.05
CA ALA A 793 -10.41 -19.39 16.66
C ALA A 793 -9.84 -20.33 15.62
N THR A 794 -8.87 -21.11 15.99
CA THR A 794 -8.39 -22.26 15.22
C THR A 794 -9.08 -23.51 15.74
N VAL A 795 -9.84 -24.18 14.87
CA VAL A 795 -10.43 -25.48 15.16
C VAL A 795 -9.47 -26.55 14.66
N ALA A 796 -8.65 -27.09 15.57
CA ALA A 796 -7.71 -28.14 15.24
C ALA A 796 -8.47 -29.47 15.09
N THR A 797 -8.47 -30.04 13.89
CA THR A 797 -9.06 -31.32 13.57
C THR A 797 -7.97 -32.36 13.28
N PRO A 798 -8.27 -33.65 13.30
CA PRO A 798 -7.31 -34.70 12.93
C PRO A 798 -6.73 -34.54 11.50
N CYS A 799 -7.41 -33.75 10.64
CA CYS A 799 -7.03 -33.53 9.26
C CYS A 799 -6.52 -32.11 9.01
N GLY A 800 -6.34 -31.30 10.06
CA GLY A 800 -5.80 -29.94 9.97
C GLY A 800 -6.66 -28.89 10.65
N ASP A 801 -6.13 -27.70 10.65
CA ASP A 801 -6.66 -26.59 11.40
C ASP A 801 -7.61 -25.75 10.52
N ILE A 802 -8.77 -25.44 11.03
CA ILE A 802 -9.76 -24.57 10.39
C ILE A 802 -9.70 -23.21 11.10
N LEU A 803 -9.26 -22.17 10.40
CA LEU A 803 -9.37 -20.82 10.93
C LEU A 803 -10.83 -20.35 10.80
N VAL A 804 -11.42 -20.01 11.93
CA VAL A 804 -12.80 -19.50 12.00
C VAL A 804 -12.76 -18.06 12.46
N GLU A 805 -13.42 -17.20 11.72
CA GLU A 805 -13.52 -15.78 12.06
C GLU A 805 -14.98 -15.37 12.26
N SER A 806 -15.22 -14.51 13.22
CA SER A 806 -16.54 -13.88 13.41
C SER A 806 -16.84 -12.86 12.30
N SER A 807 -18.08 -12.39 12.25
CA SER A 807 -18.36 -11.09 11.63
C SER A 807 -17.49 -10.00 12.28
N PRO A 808 -17.20 -8.89 11.59
CA PRO A 808 -16.46 -7.81 12.17
C PRO A 808 -17.06 -7.33 13.48
N VAL A 809 -16.25 -7.23 14.51
CA VAL A 809 -16.58 -6.76 15.86
C VAL A 809 -15.94 -5.39 16.05
N ILE A 810 -16.71 -4.41 16.45
CA ILE A 810 -16.19 -3.09 16.75
C ILE A 810 -15.59 -3.14 18.15
N MET A 811 -14.30 -3.00 18.23
CA MET A 811 -13.57 -2.82 19.47
C MET A 811 -13.61 -1.34 19.80
N ASP A 812 -14.29 -1.01 20.85
CA ASP A 812 -14.74 0.35 21.13
C ASP A 812 -13.82 1.08 22.07
N GLN A 813 -13.16 2.04 21.48
CA GLN A 813 -13.29 3.36 22.10
C GLN A 813 -14.62 3.96 21.62
N PRO A 814 -15.35 4.68 22.48
CA PRO A 814 -16.54 5.36 22.05
C PRO A 814 -16.23 6.17 20.79
N VAL A 815 -17.15 6.11 19.81
CA VAL A 815 -17.05 6.98 18.63
C VAL A 815 -16.90 8.39 19.19
N TYR A 816 -15.70 8.95 19.09
CA TYR A 816 -15.46 10.30 19.54
C TYR A 816 -15.18 11.20 18.35
N LEU A 817 -15.50 12.44 18.55
CA LEU A 817 -15.20 13.49 17.61
C LEU A 817 -13.66 13.65 17.55
N VAL A 818 -13.06 13.24 16.46
CA VAL A 818 -11.61 13.36 16.24
C VAL A 818 -11.25 14.80 15.94
N GLU A 819 -12.10 15.47 15.18
CA GLU A 819 -11.91 16.85 14.76
C GLU A 819 -13.26 17.48 14.41
N ALA A 820 -13.48 18.69 14.88
CA ALA A 820 -14.54 19.56 14.38
C ALA A 820 -13.87 20.79 13.81
N ASP A 821 -14.04 21.00 12.53
CA ASP A 821 -13.54 22.18 11.83
C ASP A 821 -14.71 23.10 11.55
N PHE A 822 -14.50 24.39 11.79
CA PHE A 822 -15.48 25.43 11.52
C PHE A 822 -15.04 26.15 10.24
N ASP A 823 -15.72 25.91 9.15
CA ASP A 823 -15.44 26.58 7.87
C ASP A 823 -16.31 27.84 7.77
N CYS A 824 -15.72 28.98 8.07
CA CYS A 824 -16.23 30.26 7.64
C CYS A 824 -15.65 30.54 6.27
N ASN A 825 -16.43 30.89 5.29
CA ASN A 825 -16.09 31.06 3.88
C ASN A 825 -14.86 31.95 3.56
N ASP A 826 -14.17 32.52 4.55
CA ASP A 826 -13.12 33.52 4.36
C ASP A 826 -11.77 33.27 5.05
N GLY A 827 -11.35 32.01 5.33
CA GLY A 827 -9.95 31.76 5.77
C GLY A 827 -9.75 30.63 6.75
N PRO A 828 -8.47 30.18 7.00
CA PRO A 828 -8.18 29.00 7.79
C PRO A 828 -8.33 29.20 9.29
N ALA A 829 -9.01 28.25 9.93
CA ALA A 829 -9.32 28.13 11.33
C ALA A 829 -8.09 28.11 12.29
N PRO A 830 -8.21 28.16 13.64
CA PRO A 830 -9.40 28.07 14.49
C PRO A 830 -9.79 29.34 15.25
N TYR A 831 -9.28 30.50 14.90
CA TYR A 831 -9.63 31.77 15.49
C TYR A 831 -9.94 32.78 14.40
N GLN A 832 -11.24 33.09 14.23
CA GLN A 832 -11.64 34.18 13.36
C GLN A 832 -12.16 35.35 14.17
N ASN A 833 -11.56 36.50 13.95
CA ASN A 833 -12.08 37.77 14.38
C ASN A 833 -12.97 38.31 13.26
N PHE A 834 -14.25 38.35 13.45
CA PHE A 834 -15.17 39.03 12.57
C PHE A 834 -15.32 40.49 12.97
N CYS A 835 -15.12 41.37 12.00
CA CYS A 835 -15.50 42.77 12.11
C CYS A 835 -16.77 42.98 11.31
N GLY A 836 -17.86 43.28 11.92
CA GLY A 836 -19.09 43.63 11.22
C GLY A 836 -20.20 44.12 12.16
N ASN A 837 -21.11 44.82 11.56
CA ASN A 837 -22.36 45.20 12.21
C ASN A 837 -23.13 43.88 12.50
N PRO A 838 -23.57 43.60 13.72
CA PRO A 838 -24.30 42.36 14.06
C PRO A 838 -25.54 42.11 13.17
N ASP A 839 -26.07 43.13 12.58
CA ASP A 839 -27.26 43.05 11.71
C ASP A 839 -26.96 42.71 10.21
N GLU A 840 -25.70 42.68 9.79
CA GLU A 840 -25.33 42.43 8.40
C GLU A 840 -24.72 41.04 8.14
N HIS A 841 -24.29 40.31 9.20
CA HIS A 841 -23.78 38.94 9.07
C HIS A 841 -24.90 37.93 9.35
N SER A 842 -25.75 37.77 8.34
CA SER A 842 -26.69 36.66 8.30
C SER A 842 -25.93 35.33 8.21
N ILE A 843 -26.07 34.51 9.20
CA ILE A 843 -25.37 33.29 9.55
C ILE A 843 -25.76 32.11 8.65
N TYR A 844 -26.04 32.34 7.41
CA TYR A 844 -26.34 31.24 6.50
C TYR A 844 -25.12 30.40 6.08
N ASP A 845 -23.91 30.74 6.56
CA ASP A 845 -22.66 30.13 6.08
C ASP A 845 -21.82 29.48 7.20
N ASN A 846 -22.36 29.24 8.38
CA ASN A 846 -21.67 28.52 9.45
C ASN A 846 -21.73 27.02 9.19
N ILE A 847 -20.75 26.51 8.46
CA ILE A 847 -20.62 25.09 8.16
C ILE A 847 -19.67 24.46 9.17
N PHE A 848 -20.19 23.53 9.96
CA PHE A 848 -19.38 22.65 10.79
C PHE A 848 -19.05 21.38 10.02
N ASN A 849 -17.77 21.08 9.93
CA ASN A 849 -17.30 19.79 9.49
C ASN A 849 -16.99 18.94 10.71
N TYR A 850 -17.52 17.74 10.77
CA TYR A 850 -17.21 16.81 11.83
C TYR A 850 -16.49 15.58 11.27
N TYR A 851 -15.55 15.06 12.03
CA TYR A 851 -14.82 13.83 11.73
C TYR A 851 -14.89 12.93 12.95
N LEU A 852 -15.50 11.77 12.80
CA LEU A 852 -15.60 10.76 13.82
C LEU A 852 -14.50 9.73 13.64
N SER A 853 -14.12 9.07 14.70
CA SER A 853 -13.15 7.97 14.65
C SER A 853 -13.58 6.82 13.73
N GLN A 854 -14.89 6.67 13.51
CA GLN A 854 -15.46 5.66 12.58
C GLN A 854 -16.90 6.03 12.19
N THR A 855 -17.43 5.34 11.15
CA THR A 855 -18.84 5.47 10.78
C THR A 855 -19.72 4.92 11.90
N PRO A 856 -20.71 5.69 12.39
CA PRO A 856 -21.64 5.21 13.40
C PRO A 856 -22.43 3.99 12.90
N VAL A 857 -22.46 2.95 13.71
CA VAL A 857 -23.19 1.68 13.39
C VAL A 857 -24.58 1.68 14.00
N VAL A 858 -24.83 2.61 14.91
CA VAL A 858 -26.15 2.83 15.54
C VAL A 858 -26.60 4.26 15.26
N PRO A 859 -27.91 4.54 15.31
CA PRO A 859 -28.41 5.89 15.15
C PRO A 859 -27.70 6.86 16.11
N THR A 860 -26.92 7.74 15.55
CA THR A 860 -26.10 8.69 16.31
C THR A 860 -26.60 10.10 15.99
N THR A 861 -26.70 10.91 17.03
CA THR A 861 -27.12 12.30 16.92
C THR A 861 -25.98 13.19 17.38
N LEU A 862 -25.55 14.11 16.52
CA LEU A 862 -24.65 15.18 16.91
C LEU A 862 -25.46 16.29 17.53
N ASN A 863 -25.07 16.69 18.73
CA ASN A 863 -25.67 17.84 19.44
C ASN A 863 -24.67 19.00 19.37
N TYR A 864 -25.17 20.18 19.24
CA TYR A 864 -24.35 21.38 19.30
C TYR A 864 -25.01 22.46 20.14
N ARG A 865 -24.21 23.31 20.75
CA ARG A 865 -24.66 24.54 21.41
C ARG A 865 -23.65 25.66 21.26
N VAL A 866 -24.17 26.88 21.15
CA VAL A 866 -23.41 28.12 21.13
C VAL A 866 -23.56 28.81 22.45
N ILE A 867 -22.48 29.20 23.06
CA ILE A 867 -22.42 29.78 24.39
C ILE A 867 -21.72 31.13 24.33
N LEU A 868 -22.37 32.19 24.78
CA LEU A 868 -21.75 33.49 24.99
C LEU A 868 -21.60 33.73 26.49
N GLY A 869 -20.37 33.74 26.95
CA GLY A 869 -20.09 33.84 28.39
C GLY A 869 -20.58 32.61 29.18
N SER A 870 -21.68 32.72 29.90
CA SER A 870 -22.33 31.60 30.61
C SER A 870 -23.72 31.26 30.06
N THR A 871 -24.15 31.94 28.99
CA THR A 871 -25.50 31.81 28.45
C THR A 871 -25.46 31.00 27.14
N VAL A 872 -26.28 29.98 27.05
CA VAL A 872 -26.51 29.24 25.78
C VAL A 872 -27.41 30.12 24.93
N THR A 873 -26.89 30.56 23.79
CA THR A 873 -27.62 31.39 22.82
C THR A 873 -28.38 30.55 21.81
N HIS A 874 -27.77 29.44 21.36
CA HIS A 874 -28.39 28.50 20.44
C HIS A 874 -28.00 27.07 20.76
N GLN A 875 -28.86 26.11 20.41
CA GLN A 875 -28.58 24.68 20.49
C GLN A 875 -29.45 23.93 19.49
N GLY A 876 -28.92 22.79 19.00
CA GLY A 876 -29.63 21.96 18.05
C GLY A 876 -29.08 20.54 17.97
N GLN A 877 -29.69 19.72 17.15
CA GLN A 877 -29.36 18.32 16.95
C GLN A 877 -29.35 17.96 15.46
N VAL A 878 -28.39 17.14 15.04
CA VAL A 878 -28.27 16.66 13.65
C VAL A 878 -28.05 15.15 13.67
N PRO A 879 -28.88 14.36 12.94
CA PRO A 879 -28.64 12.93 12.81
C PRO A 879 -27.40 12.67 11.96
N ILE A 880 -26.57 11.73 12.40
CA ILE A 880 -25.31 11.37 11.74
C ILE A 880 -25.39 9.94 11.23
N THR A 881 -25.03 9.75 9.97
CA THR A 881 -25.01 8.44 9.29
C THR A 881 -23.65 8.11 8.67
N ALA A 882 -22.68 9.02 8.76
CA ALA A 882 -21.35 8.87 8.17
C ALA A 882 -20.26 9.27 9.17
N ALA A 883 -19.04 8.75 8.96
CA ALA A 883 -17.88 9.10 9.78
C ALA A 883 -17.43 10.56 9.62
N SER A 884 -17.82 11.20 8.54
CA SER A 884 -17.55 12.62 8.32
C SER A 884 -18.72 13.27 7.60
N GLY A 885 -18.91 14.53 7.86
CA GLY A 885 -19.96 15.30 7.21
C GLY A 885 -19.89 16.77 7.59
N SER A 886 -20.78 17.54 7.03
CA SER A 886 -20.95 18.96 7.33
C SER A 886 -22.40 19.26 7.62
N PHE A 887 -22.65 20.19 8.52
CA PHE A 887 -23.98 20.70 8.80
C PHE A 887 -23.94 22.20 9.04
N MET A 888 -25.03 22.88 8.72
CA MET A 888 -25.21 24.29 9.04
C MET A 888 -25.87 24.42 10.40
N ALA A 889 -25.23 25.15 11.31
CA ALA A 889 -25.82 25.49 12.60
C ALA A 889 -26.40 26.91 12.50
N PRO A 890 -27.73 27.07 12.50
CA PRO A 890 -28.32 28.40 12.59
C PRO A 890 -28.05 28.99 13.98
N ALA A 891 -27.20 29.99 14.03
CA ALA A 891 -26.89 30.66 15.29
C ALA A 891 -26.55 32.14 15.04
N ASP A 892 -27.22 33.07 15.64
CA ASP A 892 -26.84 34.49 15.62
C ASP A 892 -25.67 34.73 16.56
N LEU A 893 -24.45 34.89 16.02
CA LEU A 893 -23.25 35.19 16.80
C LEU A 893 -23.35 36.62 17.31
N GLN A 894 -23.19 36.78 18.64
CA GLN A 894 -23.19 38.08 19.29
C GLN A 894 -21.75 38.56 19.54
N VAL A 895 -21.59 39.88 19.70
CA VAL A 895 -20.29 40.47 20.03
C VAL A 895 -19.74 39.84 21.32
N GLY A 896 -18.51 39.29 21.21
CA GLY A 896 -17.84 38.61 22.31
C GLY A 896 -17.34 37.20 21.90
N PHE A 897 -16.86 36.46 22.89
CA PHE A 897 -16.40 35.08 22.64
C PHE A 897 -17.58 34.12 22.61
N ASN A 898 -17.92 33.67 21.42
CA ASN A 898 -18.89 32.61 21.23
C ASN A 898 -18.17 31.26 21.27
N LYS A 899 -18.55 30.40 22.21
CA LYS A 899 -18.04 29.05 22.33
C LYS A 899 -19.00 28.09 21.66
N PHE A 900 -18.53 27.32 20.74
CA PHE A 900 -19.26 26.23 20.13
C PHE A 900 -18.88 24.95 20.87
N GLU A 901 -19.85 24.25 21.41
CA GLU A 901 -19.66 22.93 21.98
C GLU A 901 -20.43 21.92 21.16
N ILE A 902 -19.74 20.86 20.76
CA ILE A 902 -20.29 19.77 19.96
C ILE A 902 -20.05 18.49 20.76
N TRP A 903 -21.10 17.71 20.89
CA TRP A 903 -21.04 16.36 21.44
C TRP A 903 -22.04 15.48 20.70
N PHE A 904 -21.90 14.19 20.79
CA PHE A 904 -22.88 13.31 20.19
C PHE A 904 -23.42 12.29 21.18
N THR A 905 -24.63 11.83 20.89
CA THR A 905 -25.31 10.79 21.62
C THR A 905 -25.66 9.66 20.67
N ALA A 906 -25.27 8.45 21.01
CA ALA A 906 -25.63 7.25 20.29
C ALA A 906 -26.77 6.56 21.03
N SER A 907 -27.97 6.57 20.48
CA SER A 907 -29.10 5.85 21.08
C SER A 907 -28.98 4.37 20.72
N GLY A 908 -28.87 3.50 21.75
CA GLY A 908 -28.78 2.04 21.55
C GLY A 908 -27.37 1.49 21.43
N SER A 909 -26.32 2.29 21.65
CA SER A 909 -24.97 1.74 21.83
C SER A 909 -24.93 0.90 23.12
N PRO A 910 -24.44 -0.35 23.05
CA PRO A 910 -24.26 -1.18 24.25
C PRO A 910 -23.17 -0.62 25.16
N CYS A 911 -22.29 0.24 24.63
CA CYS A 911 -21.26 0.93 25.38
C CYS A 911 -21.79 2.31 25.75
N ASN A 912 -22.06 2.57 26.98
CA ASN A 912 -22.52 3.88 27.49
C ASN A 912 -21.51 4.98 27.12
N THR A 913 -21.57 5.46 25.90
CA THR A 913 -20.67 6.48 25.38
C THR A 913 -21.13 7.84 25.82
N VAL A 914 -20.42 8.41 26.77
CA VAL A 914 -20.50 9.83 27.08
C VAL A 914 -19.72 10.55 25.98
N GLY A 915 -20.41 11.30 25.14
CA GLY A 915 -19.80 12.07 24.08
C GLY A 915 -18.73 13.02 24.63
N VAL A 916 -17.55 12.99 24.05
CA VAL A 916 -16.48 13.95 24.36
C VAL A 916 -16.89 15.30 23.76
N MET A 917 -16.93 16.34 24.60
CA MET A 917 -17.18 17.70 24.13
C MET A 917 -15.92 18.23 23.43
N SER A 918 -16.04 18.56 22.15
CA SER A 918 -15.09 19.41 21.46
C SER A 918 -15.62 20.84 21.42
N GLY A 919 -14.76 21.83 21.62
CA GLY A 919 -15.15 23.23 21.65
C GLY A 919 -14.27 24.08 20.73
N ALA A 920 -14.89 24.81 19.82
CA ALA A 920 -14.26 25.88 19.05
C ALA A 920 -14.70 27.26 19.61
N TRP A 921 -13.85 28.26 19.43
CA TRP A 921 -14.14 29.60 19.90
C TRP A 921 -14.13 30.59 18.72
N VAL A 922 -15.17 31.39 18.63
CA VAL A 922 -15.25 32.48 17.66
C VAL A 922 -15.40 33.79 18.43
N GLU A 923 -14.50 34.74 18.22
CA GLU A 923 -14.58 36.08 18.78
C GLU A 923 -15.21 37.02 17.75
N VAL A 924 -16.37 37.56 18.08
CA VAL A 924 -16.97 38.64 17.31
C VAL A 924 -16.60 39.97 17.99
N SER A 925 -15.83 40.81 17.31
CA SER A 925 -15.36 42.10 17.83
C SER A 925 -16.19 43.25 17.30
N ASP A 926 -16.49 44.24 18.18
CA ASP A 926 -17.00 45.54 17.75
C ASP A 926 -15.85 46.34 17.09
N CYS A 927 -15.97 46.65 15.82
CA CYS A 927 -14.92 47.27 15.00
C CYS A 927 -14.60 48.73 15.30
N SER A 928 -15.09 49.29 16.38
CA SER A 928 -14.77 50.65 16.76
C SER A 928 -13.33 50.87 17.27
N TYR A 929 -12.56 49.82 17.61
CA TYR A 929 -11.19 49.93 18.11
C TYR A 929 -10.36 48.65 17.84
N TYR A 930 -9.29 48.73 17.05
CA TYR A 930 -8.29 47.68 16.83
C TYR A 930 -6.99 47.95 17.58
N SER A 931 -6.64 47.05 18.49
CA SER A 931 -5.27 46.81 18.90
C SER A 931 -4.98 45.31 18.77
N ARG A 932 -4.00 44.95 17.98
CA ARG A 932 -3.67 43.53 17.71
C ARG A 932 -2.47 43.10 18.55
N MET A 933 -2.64 42.09 19.39
CA MET A 933 -1.55 41.39 20.07
C MET A 933 -1.24 40.08 19.34
N ILE A 934 0.05 39.82 19.13
CA ILE A 934 0.52 38.53 18.62
C ILE A 934 1.19 37.72 19.72
N ILE A 935 0.97 36.41 19.63
CA ILE A 935 1.56 35.40 20.51
C ILE A 935 2.39 34.45 19.64
N TYR A 936 3.68 34.34 19.97
CA TYR A 936 4.59 33.48 19.22
C TYR A 936 5.77 33.00 20.10
N PRO A 937 6.39 31.87 19.76
CA PRO A 937 5.86 30.82 18.88
C PRO A 937 4.68 30.10 19.53
N ASN A 938 3.78 29.57 18.72
CA ASN A 938 2.70 28.68 19.14
C ASN A 938 2.55 27.59 18.08
N PRO A 939 2.91 26.33 18.37
CA PRO A 939 3.39 25.78 19.65
C PRO A 939 4.70 26.37 20.17
N SER A 940 4.85 26.38 21.50
CA SER A 940 6.01 26.92 22.20
C SER A 940 6.75 25.83 22.97
N SER A 941 8.09 25.78 22.87
CA SER A 941 8.92 24.79 23.57
C SER A 941 9.67 25.37 24.77
N THR A 942 10.20 26.55 24.67
CA THR A 942 11.01 27.15 25.73
C THR A 942 10.46 28.47 26.25
N GLU A 943 10.01 29.31 25.33
CA GLU A 943 9.51 30.65 25.69
C GLU A 943 8.32 31.05 24.81
N LEU A 944 7.32 31.68 25.41
CA LEU A 944 6.13 32.22 24.80
C LEU A 944 6.15 33.75 24.88
N LYS A 945 6.14 34.42 23.73
CA LYS A 945 6.20 35.87 23.62
C LYS A 945 4.84 36.46 23.26
N VAL A 946 4.46 37.54 23.94
CA VAL A 946 3.27 38.33 23.66
C VAL A 946 3.70 39.75 23.33
N SER A 947 3.42 40.18 22.12
CA SER A 947 3.89 41.50 21.61
C SER A 947 2.75 42.30 21.01
N TYR A 948 2.86 43.62 21.15
CA TYR A 948 1.93 44.56 20.53
C TYR A 948 2.40 44.91 19.11
N ILE A 949 1.50 44.83 18.12
CA ILE A 949 1.76 45.28 16.75
C ILE A 949 1.02 46.58 16.49
N GLU A 950 1.75 47.62 16.09
CA GLU A 950 1.18 48.82 15.46
C GLU A 950 1.10 48.59 13.94
N GLU A 951 -0.07 48.34 13.38
CA GLU A 951 -0.27 48.41 11.94
C GLU A 951 -0.63 49.82 11.52
N LYS A 952 0.15 50.36 10.63
CA LYS A 952 -0.19 51.58 9.89
C LYS A 952 -1.16 51.20 8.77
N MET A 953 -2.43 51.55 8.88
CA MET A 953 -3.34 51.48 7.74
C MET A 953 -2.91 52.37 6.60
N GLY A 954 -3.04 51.83 5.35
CA GLY A 954 -2.70 52.49 4.10
C GLY A 954 -3.36 53.85 3.94
N ALA A 955 -2.61 54.70 3.27
CA ALA A 955 -2.88 56.09 2.96
C ALA A 955 -4.26 56.32 2.35
N ASN A 956 -5.26 56.76 3.16
CA ASN A 956 -6.27 57.70 2.77
C ASN A 956 -7.19 58.02 3.95
N LYS A 957 -6.71 58.72 4.98
CA LYS A 957 -7.44 59.70 5.80
C LYS A 957 -6.48 60.41 6.71
N SER A 958 -6.32 61.68 6.45
CA SER A 958 -5.63 62.63 7.33
C SER A 958 -6.32 62.68 8.67
N ASN A 959 -5.67 62.27 9.72
CA ASN A 959 -5.75 62.54 11.13
C ASN A 959 -5.53 61.26 11.95
N SER A 960 -4.30 60.77 11.96
CA SER A 960 -3.91 59.71 12.90
C SER A 960 -3.33 60.32 14.14
N LYS A 961 -4.08 60.38 15.21
CA LYS A 961 -3.54 60.43 16.57
C LYS A 961 -2.99 59.07 16.90
N SER A 962 -1.68 58.92 17.10
CA SER A 962 -1.08 57.72 17.70
C SER A 962 -1.68 57.53 19.09
N LEU A 963 -2.39 56.41 19.31
CA LEU A 963 -2.89 56.05 20.61
C LEU A 963 -1.75 55.66 21.55
N PRO A 964 -1.77 56.05 22.86
CA PRO A 964 -0.73 55.67 23.78
C PRO A 964 -0.76 54.17 24.01
N ILE A 965 0.44 53.54 23.96
CA ILE A 965 0.64 52.15 24.33
C ILE A 965 0.15 51.99 25.77
N ARG A 966 -0.81 51.08 25.97
CA ARG A 966 -1.31 50.77 27.32
C ARG A 966 -0.48 49.62 27.88
N ASP A 967 -0.20 49.69 29.21
CA ASP A 967 0.38 48.59 29.93
C ASP A 967 -0.57 47.39 29.90
N PHE A 968 -0.04 46.21 29.62
CA PHE A 968 -0.80 44.99 29.68
C PHE A 968 -0.08 43.94 30.55
N SER A 969 -0.85 42.96 31.02
CA SER A 969 -0.33 41.80 31.74
C SER A 969 -0.92 40.53 31.21
N VAL A 970 -0.16 39.44 31.33
CA VAL A 970 -0.56 38.12 30.82
C VAL A 970 -0.54 37.10 31.95
N LYS A 971 -1.44 36.14 31.90
CA LYS A 971 -1.47 34.96 32.79
C LYS A 971 -1.64 33.71 31.94
N LEU A 972 -0.76 32.74 32.08
CA LEU A 972 -0.88 31.43 31.48
C LEU A 972 -1.52 30.47 32.49
N LEU A 973 -2.63 29.88 32.11
CA LEU A 973 -3.44 29.02 32.96
C LEU A 973 -3.52 27.60 32.42
N ASN A 974 -3.61 26.62 33.28
CA ASN A 974 -3.94 25.26 32.91
C ASN A 974 -5.46 25.09 32.70
N GLN A 975 -5.87 23.92 32.24
CA GLN A 975 -7.28 23.58 31.98
C GLN A 975 -8.20 23.69 33.20
N LYS A 976 -7.62 23.65 34.39
CA LYS A 976 -8.37 23.82 35.67
C LYS A 976 -8.43 25.29 36.15
N GLY A 977 -7.92 26.23 35.31
CA GLY A 977 -7.93 27.68 35.64
C GLY A 977 -6.85 28.11 36.64
N LYS A 978 -5.88 27.24 36.96
CA LYS A 978 -4.75 27.60 37.82
C LYS A 978 -3.70 28.37 37.02
N VAL A 979 -3.29 29.53 37.49
CA VAL A 979 -2.21 30.34 36.91
C VAL A 979 -0.86 29.61 37.08
N LEU A 980 -0.14 29.40 35.99
CA LEU A 980 1.16 28.74 35.97
C LEU A 980 2.30 29.74 35.81
N LYS A 981 2.11 30.73 34.96
CA LYS A 981 3.05 31.82 34.70
C LYS A 981 2.28 33.14 34.55
N GLU A 982 2.91 34.24 34.93
CA GLU A 982 2.37 35.57 34.68
C GLU A 982 3.49 36.57 34.32
N GLY A 983 3.12 37.62 33.62
CA GLY A 983 4.01 38.68 33.21
C GLY A 983 3.25 40.00 33.08
N LYS A 984 3.96 41.10 33.20
CA LYS A 984 3.42 42.48 33.05
C LYS A 984 4.41 43.34 32.29
N THR A 985 3.89 44.18 31.38
CA THR A 985 4.72 45.19 30.70
C THR A 985 5.09 46.33 31.67
N THR A 986 6.21 46.93 31.39
CA THR A 986 6.59 48.23 31.98
C THR A 986 6.49 49.32 30.90
N ALA A 987 6.45 50.55 31.30
CA ALA A 987 6.30 51.69 30.36
C ALA A 987 7.35 51.76 29.22
N THR A 988 8.40 50.94 29.27
CA THR A 988 9.46 50.85 28.28
C THR A 988 9.49 49.57 27.48
N THR A 989 8.73 48.49 27.86
CA THR A 989 8.76 47.22 27.19
C THR A 989 7.42 46.95 26.49
N LYS A 990 7.51 46.72 25.14
CA LYS A 990 6.32 46.44 24.29
C LYS A 990 5.96 44.94 24.22
N ASN A 991 6.68 44.08 24.94
CA ASN A 991 6.50 42.63 24.89
C ASN A 991 6.69 41.99 26.26
N ILE A 992 6.09 40.83 26.41
CA ILE A 992 6.23 39.95 27.56
C ILE A 992 6.69 38.59 27.09
N THR A 993 7.75 38.06 27.70
CA THR A 993 8.21 36.70 27.44
C THR A 993 7.97 35.83 28.67
N LEU A 994 7.23 34.75 28.53
CA LEU A 994 7.03 33.73 29.55
C LEU A 994 7.94 32.54 29.27
N GLN A 995 8.75 32.14 30.25
CA GLN A 995 9.54 30.92 30.19
C GLN A 995 8.62 29.73 30.46
N VAL A 996 8.51 28.80 29.48
CA VAL A 996 7.56 27.67 29.52
C VAL A 996 8.23 26.31 29.46
N ALA A 997 9.56 26.25 29.43
CA ALA A 997 10.33 25.00 29.37
C ALA A 997 10.04 24.02 30.55
N ASP A 998 9.54 24.51 31.66
CA ASP A 998 9.18 23.71 32.83
C ASP A 998 7.69 23.32 32.89
N ILE A 999 6.93 23.65 31.82
CA ILE A 999 5.50 23.35 31.76
C ILE A 999 5.30 22.10 30.91
N PRO A 1000 4.58 21.06 31.36
CA PRO A 1000 4.37 19.85 30.56
C PRO A 1000 3.73 20.11 29.19
N ASN A 1001 3.98 19.22 28.22
CA ASN A 1001 3.32 19.28 26.92
C ASN A 1001 1.80 19.27 27.08
N GLY A 1002 1.11 20.15 26.35
CA GLY A 1002 -0.33 20.24 26.45
C GLY A 1002 -0.91 21.57 25.98
N ILE A 1003 -2.23 21.71 26.18
CA ILE A 1003 -2.99 22.90 25.83
C ILE A 1003 -3.20 23.75 27.07
N TYR A 1004 -2.93 25.05 26.97
CA TYR A 1004 -3.01 26.03 28.03
C TYR A 1004 -3.78 27.27 27.56
N TYR A 1005 -4.19 28.13 28.48
CA TYR A 1005 -4.96 29.33 28.19
C TYR A 1005 -4.18 30.57 28.65
N LEU A 1006 -3.93 31.47 27.70
CA LEU A 1006 -3.29 32.74 27.97
C LEU A 1006 -4.34 33.82 28.08
N HIS A 1007 -4.45 34.42 29.26
CA HIS A 1007 -5.29 35.59 29.50
C HIS A 1007 -4.43 36.84 29.44
N ILE A 1008 -4.82 37.81 28.60
CA ILE A 1008 -4.14 39.09 28.40
C ILE A 1008 -5.06 40.17 28.94
N TYR A 1009 -4.56 40.96 29.88
CA TYR A 1009 -5.30 42.00 30.59
C TYR A 1009 -4.80 43.35 30.13
N GLU A 1010 -5.68 44.16 29.51
CA GLU A 1010 -5.45 45.57 29.15
C GLU A 1010 -6.41 46.46 29.94
N GLY A 1011 -6.00 46.91 31.10
CA GLY A 1011 -6.89 47.63 31.99
C GLY A 1011 -8.07 46.78 32.46
N LYS A 1012 -9.30 47.14 32.07
CA LYS A 1012 -10.49 46.34 32.36
C LYS A 1012 -10.83 45.28 31.33
N LYS A 1013 -10.15 45.30 30.19
CA LYS A 1013 -10.34 44.33 29.07
C LYS A 1013 -9.48 43.11 29.28
N VAL A 1014 -10.05 41.91 29.08
CA VAL A 1014 -9.34 40.64 29.15
C VAL A 1014 -9.57 39.91 27.87
N SER A 1015 -8.50 39.63 27.13
CA SER A 1015 -8.51 38.71 25.97
C SER A 1015 -7.93 37.37 26.38
N LYS A 1016 -8.48 36.29 25.85
CA LYS A 1016 -8.10 34.91 26.18
C LYS A 1016 -7.70 34.19 24.94
N GLN A 1017 -6.55 33.54 24.91
CA GLN A 1017 -6.07 32.76 23.78
C GLN A 1017 -5.56 31.40 24.24
N GLN A 1018 -5.75 30.41 23.39
CA GLN A 1018 -5.21 29.07 23.60
C GLN A 1018 -3.77 29.01 23.09
N VAL A 1019 -2.90 28.40 23.87
CA VAL A 1019 -1.51 28.18 23.48
C VAL A 1019 -1.12 26.74 23.70
N VAL A 1020 -0.31 26.21 22.79
CA VAL A 1020 0.19 24.83 22.87
C VAL A 1020 1.64 24.86 23.33
N ILE A 1021 1.96 24.08 24.34
CA ILE A 1021 3.33 23.85 24.80
C ILE A 1021 3.73 22.46 24.33
N ALA A 1022 4.82 22.38 23.56
CA ALA A 1022 5.36 21.15 23.00
C ALA A 1022 6.89 21.23 23.00
N HIS A 1023 7.52 20.40 23.84
CA HIS A 1023 8.99 20.26 23.96
C HIS A 1023 9.54 19.23 23.02
#